data_276c2f487270f9e42ff62c9b3d77ea1e
#
_entry.id   276c2f487270f9e42ff62c9b3d77ea1e
#
_cell.length_a   1.000
_cell.length_b   1.000
_cell.length_c   1.000
_cell.angle_alpha   90.00
_cell.angle_beta   90.00
_cell.angle_gamma   90.00
#
_symmetry.space_group_name_H-M   'P 1'
#
loop_
_entity.id
_entity.type
_entity.pdbx_description
1 polymer ?
#
loop_
_entity_poly.entity_id
_entity_poly.type
_entity_poly.pdbx_seq_one_letter_code
_entity_poly.pdbx_strand_id
1 'polypeptide(L)'
;MTGTDDGTKAGTRGPARASGPRVPAPWVRTRLRAAPAAALALALLVALTAALAAAFPRAVDRYEDAGLRRTLDDASPRRTTVQFFAPRPDLELSLGEGENALREAALRKGYDAVLAAVDKPLVADRAQSSYGVRTSDPTDASESFLARPSGLPPRVALVAQNALGAHSRPASGRLPRATDPVTATTSEVEAAVTTETARTLHIKVGSVIHVPGLERAPLAVRITGIVAPREPDGAYWMSTPLIREPSLIQLPSDGGTYWIGALLLAPDAGPVLLGTPGKPERYWQVAPDTSGPTAHDVSGLASAVAALESGPGLARIRERVDPLTDATTDLDEVLSSFTELRSGIAPLVAVAAFGAGTVAAVVILMASGLAAERRRGELALVRARGGSLPGVLGRLLAETAVVAVPAGALGLGAALLAVPHARRSSAVAAALAVTVLACVALPVRAAFAHRAVRVHGGREDIASVRPSRRRTVAELTVLVLATAAVAALRRGGTDDAGSSGGSGDQLVALAPVLVGVIAALVLVRLYPFPLRRLAGPAGRLRGVVAPLSLARAGRTSASTALPLLALLTALTTAAFGGSVLAGVHTARDHAALLATGADGRIEATHALPTALPGRIRDTRGVREAVPVSVAYRAQARRGSGTAGETAALVGVEPGPYGQLSRELDLGGFPARTLRATGPGGSGSGSGSGSGKAVVPAIASPSLAARFGTAPFSVQLEDDSKVTVRIAAVRDVTPAVTDLDFLVVDREALTRRAARPTALLLTGGHLDGAALRRAAGGGVDVRLRAEVRTAYVHSPLQSGAERIYTAAVAAGAGYAVLALLLALVRAAPERSALLARLRTMGLTRAQGRRLLVLESLPQALLAAVGGALTGWAAIRLLAPGLDLTAIAVAGRPAPGGTARLRTDALSLLVPSLAVLVVATGVALAQAWWTGRRGSVRELRAGDGR
;
A
#
# COMPACT_ATOMS: atom_id res chain seq x y z
N MET A 1 59.78 -37.45 -78.88
CA MET A 1 60.41 -38.61 -78.24
C MET A 1 59.90 -38.52 -76.78
N THR A 2 58.99 -39.34 -76.52
CA THR A 2 58.90 -40.35 -75.49
C THR A 2 58.92 -39.73 -74.09
N GLY A 3 58.00 -39.92 -73.18
CA GLY A 3 56.93 -40.92 -72.98
C GLY A 3 56.30 -40.66 -71.69
N THR A 4 55.06 -40.85 -71.68
CA THR A 4 54.17 -41.46 -70.74
C THR A 4 54.63 -41.70 -69.30
N ASP A 5 53.92 -41.24 -68.28
CA ASP A 5 53.18 -42.25 -67.46
C ASP A 5 52.03 -41.64 -66.61
N ASP A 6 50.99 -42.37 -66.61
CA ASP A 6 49.75 -42.15 -66.10
C ASP A 6 49.71 -42.68 -64.62
N GLY A 7 49.12 -41.97 -63.70
CA GLY A 7 49.00 -42.38 -62.25
C GLY A 7 47.77 -41.95 -61.57
N THR A 8 46.68 -42.53 -61.98
CA THR A 8 45.36 -42.43 -61.33
C THR A 8 45.41 -42.83 -59.84
N LYS A 9 45.20 -41.89 -58.93
CA LYS A 9 44.89 -42.18 -57.54
C LYS A 9 43.41 -42.03 -57.30
N ALA A 10 42.77 -43.17 -57.21
CA ALA A 10 41.36 -43.30 -56.71
C ALA A 10 41.26 -42.84 -55.24
N GLY A 11 40.53 -41.75 -55.00
CA GLY A 11 40.15 -41.30 -53.66
C GLY A 11 38.98 -42.11 -53.12
N THR A 12 39.24 -42.96 -52.18
CA THR A 12 38.22 -43.64 -51.39
C THR A 12 37.41 -42.64 -50.50
N ARG A 13 36.22 -42.37 -50.95
CA ARG A 13 35.23 -41.71 -50.10
C ARG A 13 34.86 -42.64 -48.95
N GLY A 14 35.29 -42.27 -47.70
CA GLY A 14 34.81 -42.91 -46.49
C GLY A 14 33.29 -42.66 -46.26
N PRO A 15 32.57 -43.62 -45.72
CA PRO A 15 31.13 -43.48 -45.53
C PRO A 15 30.78 -42.34 -44.57
N ALA A 16 29.85 -41.50 -45.01
CA ALA A 16 29.23 -40.48 -44.19
C ALA A 16 28.65 -41.13 -42.92
N ARG A 17 29.19 -40.78 -41.76
CA ARG A 17 28.62 -41.21 -40.48
C ARG A 17 27.21 -40.62 -40.34
N ALA A 18 26.21 -41.44 -40.47
CA ALA A 18 24.84 -41.17 -40.12
C ALA A 18 24.82 -40.70 -38.66
N SER A 19 24.33 -39.49 -38.43
CA SER A 19 24.06 -38.96 -37.08
C SER A 19 22.89 -39.79 -36.48
N GLY A 20 23.23 -40.86 -35.81
CA GLY A 20 22.27 -41.63 -35.02
C GLY A 20 21.70 -40.78 -33.87
N PRO A 21 20.54 -41.11 -33.31
CA PRO A 21 19.92 -40.36 -32.24
C PRO A 21 20.91 -40.19 -31.11
N ARG A 22 21.13 -38.94 -30.67
CA ARG A 22 22.02 -38.60 -29.55
C ARG A 22 21.52 -39.28 -28.29
N VAL A 23 22.05 -40.47 -27.98
CA VAL A 23 21.83 -41.15 -26.72
C VAL A 23 22.33 -40.26 -25.62
N PRO A 24 21.49 -39.92 -24.57
CA PRO A 24 21.93 -39.11 -23.47
C PRO A 24 23.16 -39.76 -22.84
N ALA A 25 24.21 -38.96 -22.63
CA ALA A 25 25.54 -39.45 -22.28
C ALA A 25 25.47 -40.43 -21.09
N PRO A 26 25.97 -41.66 -21.20
CA PRO A 26 25.76 -42.75 -20.20
C PRO A 26 26.29 -42.38 -18.82
N TRP A 27 27.23 -41.44 -18.72
CA TRP A 27 27.82 -40.94 -17.47
C TRP A 27 26.83 -40.12 -16.62
N VAL A 28 25.83 -39.44 -17.20
CA VAL A 28 24.80 -38.71 -16.45
C VAL A 28 23.92 -39.72 -15.69
N ARG A 29 23.47 -40.77 -16.36
CA ARG A 29 22.67 -41.85 -15.79
C ARG A 29 23.38 -42.58 -14.64
N THR A 30 24.63 -42.93 -14.81
CA THR A 30 25.44 -43.57 -13.77
C THR A 30 25.62 -42.67 -12.56
N ARG A 31 25.75 -41.39 -12.75
CA ARG A 31 25.93 -40.41 -11.68
C ARG A 31 24.64 -40.21 -10.86
N LEU A 32 23.53 -40.04 -11.53
CA LEU A 32 22.23 -39.93 -10.86
C LEU A 32 21.91 -41.20 -10.03
N ARG A 33 22.29 -42.39 -10.50
CA ARG A 33 22.16 -43.62 -9.75
C ARG A 33 23.12 -43.78 -8.59
N ALA A 34 24.32 -43.21 -8.69
CA ALA A 34 25.35 -43.27 -7.63
C ALA A 34 25.06 -42.34 -6.44
N ALA A 35 24.33 -41.22 -6.65
CA ALA A 35 24.00 -40.26 -5.57
C ALA A 35 22.57 -39.74 -5.71
N PRO A 36 21.52 -40.56 -5.63
CA PRO A 36 20.13 -40.16 -5.88
C PRO A 36 19.64 -39.13 -4.85
N ALA A 37 20.02 -39.27 -3.59
CA ALA A 37 19.60 -38.35 -2.54
C ALA A 37 20.15 -36.91 -2.75
N ALA A 38 21.36 -36.75 -3.30
CA ALA A 38 21.91 -35.45 -3.59
C ALA A 38 21.22 -34.78 -4.79
N ALA A 39 20.88 -35.56 -5.82
CA ALA A 39 20.14 -35.09 -6.97
C ALA A 39 18.69 -34.68 -6.59
N LEU A 40 18.02 -35.48 -5.77
CA LEU A 40 16.69 -35.18 -5.24
C LEU A 40 16.69 -33.91 -4.34
N ALA A 41 17.69 -33.78 -3.47
CA ALA A 41 17.82 -32.60 -2.62
C ALA A 41 18.03 -31.33 -3.46
N LEU A 42 18.85 -31.39 -4.52
CA LEU A 42 19.02 -30.27 -5.45
C LEU A 42 17.72 -29.98 -6.23
N ALA A 43 17.06 -31.02 -6.73
CA ALA A 43 15.80 -30.89 -7.45
C ALA A 43 14.72 -30.23 -6.57
N LEU A 44 14.57 -30.70 -5.32
CA LEU A 44 13.61 -30.14 -4.37
C LEU A 44 13.93 -28.67 -4.04
N LEU A 45 15.21 -28.36 -3.81
CA LEU A 45 15.66 -26.99 -3.54
C LEU A 45 15.33 -26.07 -4.72
N VAL A 46 15.68 -26.49 -5.95
CA VAL A 46 15.43 -25.68 -7.15
C VAL A 46 13.92 -25.56 -7.41
N ALA A 47 13.15 -26.64 -7.29
CA ALA A 47 11.72 -26.60 -7.51
C ALA A 47 11.00 -25.66 -6.49
N LEU A 48 11.35 -25.79 -5.21
CA LEU A 48 10.78 -24.94 -4.16
C LEU A 48 11.17 -23.47 -4.39
N THR A 49 12.44 -23.21 -4.70
CA THR A 49 12.92 -21.83 -4.93
C THR A 49 12.30 -21.24 -6.19
N ALA A 50 12.19 -21.99 -7.27
CA ALA A 50 11.54 -21.55 -8.50
C ALA A 50 10.04 -21.31 -8.31
N ALA A 51 9.37 -22.16 -7.52
CA ALA A 51 7.97 -21.98 -7.18
C ALA A 51 7.75 -20.70 -6.37
N LEU A 52 8.53 -20.47 -5.31
CA LEU A 52 8.42 -19.24 -4.50
C LEU A 52 8.78 -18.00 -5.32
N ALA A 53 9.84 -18.05 -6.12
CA ALA A 53 10.27 -16.94 -6.98
C ALA A 53 9.24 -16.59 -8.06
N ALA A 54 8.55 -17.60 -8.63
CA ALA A 54 7.50 -17.39 -9.63
C ALA A 54 6.16 -17.00 -9.01
N ALA A 55 5.82 -17.51 -7.83
CA ALA A 55 4.59 -17.17 -7.12
C ALA A 55 4.60 -15.72 -6.61
N PHE A 56 5.76 -15.20 -6.23
CA PHE A 56 5.89 -13.86 -5.64
C PHE A 56 5.35 -12.75 -6.57
N PRO A 57 5.84 -12.54 -7.81
CA PRO A 57 5.33 -11.48 -8.67
C PRO A 57 3.85 -11.67 -9.01
N ARG A 58 3.39 -12.91 -9.15
CA ARG A 58 1.96 -13.21 -9.40
C ARG A 58 1.07 -12.84 -8.22
N ALA A 59 1.55 -13.06 -7.00
CA ALA A 59 0.84 -12.64 -5.79
C ALA A 59 0.79 -11.11 -5.69
N VAL A 60 1.85 -10.41 -6.12
CA VAL A 60 1.88 -8.95 -6.23
C VAL A 60 0.84 -8.47 -7.23
N ASP A 61 0.87 -8.94 -8.47
CA ASP A 61 -0.12 -8.57 -9.49
C ASP A 61 -1.56 -8.76 -8.98
N ARG A 62 -1.83 -9.91 -8.32
CA ARG A 62 -3.17 -10.23 -7.83
C ARG A 62 -3.69 -9.26 -6.77
N TYR A 63 -2.85 -8.85 -5.79
CA TYR A 63 -3.33 -7.92 -4.78
C TYR A 63 -3.39 -6.49 -5.30
N GLU A 64 -2.52 -6.10 -6.25
CA GLU A 64 -2.59 -4.81 -6.91
C GLU A 64 -3.87 -4.67 -7.73
N ASP A 65 -4.23 -5.71 -8.51
CA ASP A 65 -5.49 -5.74 -9.26
C ASP A 65 -6.71 -5.69 -8.33
N ALA A 66 -6.68 -6.45 -7.23
CA ALA A 66 -7.74 -6.41 -6.24
C ALA A 66 -7.82 -5.03 -5.53
N GLY A 67 -6.68 -4.39 -5.33
CA GLY A 67 -6.60 -3.05 -4.77
C GLY A 67 -7.20 -1.99 -5.69
N LEU A 68 -6.88 -2.04 -6.99
CA LEU A 68 -7.45 -1.13 -7.98
C LEU A 68 -8.98 -1.26 -8.04
N ARG A 69 -9.47 -2.50 -8.20
CA ARG A 69 -10.92 -2.75 -8.23
C ARG A 69 -11.60 -2.22 -6.99
N ARG A 70 -11.05 -2.48 -5.81
CA ARG A 70 -11.61 -1.97 -4.57
C ARG A 70 -11.61 -0.45 -4.50
N THR A 71 -10.56 0.21 -4.99
CA THR A 71 -10.49 1.68 -5.03
C THR A 71 -11.56 2.26 -5.97
N LEU A 72 -11.77 1.62 -7.13
CA LEU A 72 -12.81 2.01 -8.08
C LEU A 72 -14.23 1.72 -7.54
N ASP A 73 -14.44 0.57 -6.88
CA ASP A 73 -15.74 0.18 -6.31
C ASP A 73 -16.12 1.03 -5.09
N ASP A 74 -15.14 1.43 -4.25
CA ASP A 74 -15.36 2.30 -3.09
C ASP A 74 -15.55 3.77 -3.48
N ALA A 75 -15.10 4.16 -4.67
CA ALA A 75 -15.34 5.48 -5.21
C ALA A 75 -16.82 5.61 -5.63
N SER A 76 -17.46 6.73 -5.25
CA SER A 76 -18.82 6.96 -5.71
C SER A 76 -18.88 7.02 -7.23
N PRO A 77 -19.94 6.49 -7.87
CA PRO A 77 -20.08 6.56 -9.33
C PRO A 77 -20.00 7.97 -9.90
N ARG A 78 -20.37 8.99 -9.13
CA ARG A 78 -20.20 10.39 -9.51
C ARG A 78 -18.73 10.74 -9.79
N ARG A 79 -17.80 10.22 -8.99
CA ARG A 79 -16.36 10.48 -9.11
C ARG A 79 -15.71 9.67 -10.24
N THR A 80 -16.26 8.49 -10.55
CA THR A 80 -15.68 7.61 -11.57
C THR A 80 -16.27 7.86 -12.97
N THR A 81 -17.46 8.46 -13.08
CA THR A 81 -18.11 8.77 -14.35
C THR A 81 -17.47 9.96 -15.02
N VAL A 82 -17.14 9.84 -16.31
CA VAL A 82 -16.73 10.96 -17.15
C VAL A 82 -17.99 11.66 -17.68
N GLN A 83 -18.16 12.93 -17.35
CA GLN A 83 -19.34 13.70 -17.69
C GLN A 83 -18.97 14.75 -18.73
N PHE A 84 -19.70 14.77 -19.84
CA PHE A 84 -19.60 15.77 -20.90
C PHE A 84 -20.85 16.63 -20.89
N PHE A 85 -20.65 17.93 -21.00
CA PHE A 85 -21.73 18.92 -21.02
C PHE A 85 -21.59 19.83 -22.22
N ALA A 86 -22.72 20.12 -22.85
CA ALA A 86 -22.79 21.18 -23.84
C ALA A 86 -23.92 22.15 -23.43
N PRO A 87 -23.66 23.45 -23.46
CA PRO A 87 -24.65 24.45 -23.09
C PRO A 87 -25.87 24.43 -24.04
N ARG A 88 -26.82 25.32 -23.77
CA ARG A 88 -27.94 25.60 -24.66
C ARG A 88 -27.43 25.70 -26.10
N PRO A 89 -28.17 25.12 -27.10
CA PRO A 89 -27.89 25.39 -28.51
C PRO A 89 -27.79 26.89 -28.81
N ASP A 90 -26.88 27.26 -29.71
CA ASP A 90 -26.60 28.64 -30.01
C ASP A 90 -27.89 29.43 -30.33
N LEU A 91 -27.99 30.65 -29.85
CA LEU A 91 -29.12 31.55 -30.05
C LEU A 91 -29.24 32.01 -31.51
N GLU A 92 -28.18 31.85 -32.31
CA GLU A 92 -28.19 32.14 -33.75
C GLU A 92 -28.89 31.05 -34.56
N LEU A 93 -29.10 29.86 -34.00
CA LEU A 93 -29.85 28.77 -34.61
C LEU A 93 -31.35 29.09 -34.64
N SER A 94 -32.03 28.66 -35.67
CA SER A 94 -33.49 28.72 -35.71
C SER A 94 -34.08 27.92 -34.54
N LEU A 95 -35.27 28.32 -34.06
CA LEU A 95 -35.91 27.59 -32.95
C LEU A 95 -36.07 26.10 -33.25
N GLY A 96 -36.42 25.76 -34.49
CA GLY A 96 -36.57 24.36 -34.93
C GLY A 96 -35.25 23.57 -34.91
N GLU A 97 -34.13 24.19 -35.25
CA GLU A 97 -32.80 23.54 -35.12
C GLU A 97 -32.41 23.34 -33.65
N GLY A 98 -32.67 24.34 -32.79
CA GLY A 98 -32.52 24.26 -31.36
C GLY A 98 -33.33 23.11 -30.74
N GLU A 99 -34.60 22.99 -31.15
CA GLU A 99 -35.48 21.88 -30.71
C GLU A 99 -34.94 20.51 -31.17
N ASN A 100 -34.54 20.41 -32.43
CA ASN A 100 -33.95 19.18 -32.96
C ASN A 100 -32.68 18.75 -32.24
N ALA A 101 -31.83 19.69 -31.79
CA ALA A 101 -30.64 19.41 -31.04
C ALA A 101 -30.92 18.80 -29.64
N LEU A 102 -32.12 19.01 -29.08
CA LEU A 102 -32.55 18.48 -27.79
C LEU A 102 -33.42 17.20 -27.89
N ARG A 103 -33.66 16.70 -29.07
CA ARG A 103 -34.39 15.42 -29.27
C ARG A 103 -33.49 14.21 -28.95
N GLU A 104 -34.10 13.13 -28.49
CA GLU A 104 -33.40 11.89 -28.16
C GLU A 104 -32.49 11.40 -29.31
N ALA A 105 -32.94 11.47 -30.56
CA ALA A 105 -32.14 11.02 -31.70
C ALA A 105 -30.82 11.80 -31.88
N ALA A 106 -30.84 13.14 -31.67
CA ALA A 106 -29.65 13.97 -31.75
C ALA A 106 -28.71 13.71 -30.56
N LEU A 107 -29.25 13.60 -29.34
CA LEU A 107 -28.49 13.28 -28.12
C LEU A 107 -27.85 11.90 -28.22
N ARG A 108 -28.54 10.89 -28.80
CA ARG A 108 -27.98 9.55 -29.03
C ARG A 108 -26.85 9.59 -30.07
N LYS A 109 -26.98 10.36 -31.15
CA LYS A 109 -25.89 10.55 -32.11
C LYS A 109 -24.66 11.17 -31.44
N GLY A 110 -24.86 12.15 -30.55
CA GLY A 110 -23.80 12.72 -29.72
C GLY A 110 -23.16 11.68 -28.79
N TYR A 111 -24.00 10.84 -28.18
CA TYR A 111 -23.52 9.74 -27.30
C TYR A 111 -22.64 8.73 -28.06
N ASP A 112 -23.03 8.35 -29.26
CA ASP A 112 -22.24 7.45 -30.12
C ASP A 112 -20.89 8.10 -30.50
N ALA A 113 -20.88 9.43 -30.75
CA ALA A 113 -19.65 10.17 -31.01
C ALA A 113 -18.74 10.25 -29.77
N VAL A 114 -19.30 10.44 -28.58
CA VAL A 114 -18.58 10.40 -27.31
C VAL A 114 -17.96 9.02 -27.07
N LEU A 115 -18.76 7.95 -27.24
CA LEU A 115 -18.25 6.58 -27.08
C LEU A 115 -17.14 6.24 -28.09
N ALA A 116 -17.20 6.76 -29.30
CA ALA A 116 -16.17 6.59 -30.33
C ALA A 116 -14.84 7.32 -29.98
N ALA A 117 -14.87 8.29 -29.06
CA ALA A 117 -13.71 9.01 -28.58
C ALA A 117 -13.07 8.37 -27.35
N VAL A 118 -13.72 7.40 -26.73
CA VAL A 118 -13.19 6.64 -25.57
C VAL A 118 -12.17 5.62 -26.07
N ASP A 119 -10.91 5.85 -25.75
CA ASP A 119 -9.81 4.99 -26.16
C ASP A 119 -9.46 3.96 -25.07
N LYS A 120 -9.05 2.75 -25.48
CA LYS A 120 -8.56 1.73 -24.54
C LYS A 120 -7.31 2.23 -23.81
N PRO A 121 -7.14 1.85 -22.53
CA PRO A 121 -7.81 0.78 -21.78
C PRO A 121 -9.14 1.17 -21.12
N LEU A 122 -9.59 2.43 -21.23
CA LEU A 122 -10.89 2.84 -20.71
C LEU A 122 -11.99 2.18 -21.55
N VAL A 123 -12.90 1.48 -20.89
CA VAL A 123 -14.06 0.82 -21.51
C VAL A 123 -15.33 1.37 -20.86
N ALA A 124 -16.29 1.79 -21.68
CA ALA A 124 -17.56 2.29 -21.19
C ALA A 124 -18.53 1.14 -20.86
N ASP A 125 -19.09 1.17 -19.66
CA ASP A 125 -20.27 0.38 -19.32
C ASP A 125 -21.51 1.06 -19.90
N ARG A 126 -21.98 0.55 -21.04
CA ARG A 126 -23.13 1.11 -21.75
C ARG A 126 -24.44 0.97 -20.98
N ALA A 127 -24.54 -0.03 -20.10
CA ALA A 127 -25.72 -0.25 -19.29
C ALA A 127 -25.87 0.82 -18.20
N GLN A 128 -24.75 1.30 -17.65
CA GLN A 128 -24.76 2.32 -16.60
C GLN A 128 -24.49 3.74 -17.10
N SER A 129 -24.14 3.89 -18.39
CA SER A 129 -23.96 5.19 -19.04
C SER A 129 -25.29 5.81 -19.46
N SER A 130 -25.35 7.13 -19.43
CA SER A 130 -26.60 7.85 -19.77
C SER A 130 -26.33 9.12 -20.59
N TYR A 131 -27.36 9.59 -21.24
CA TYR A 131 -27.36 10.88 -21.93
C TYR A 131 -28.74 11.54 -21.82
N GLY A 132 -28.78 12.84 -22.01
CA GLY A 132 -30.03 13.57 -21.92
C GLY A 132 -29.83 15.08 -21.98
N VAL A 133 -30.91 15.77 -21.60
CA VAL A 133 -30.92 17.21 -21.40
C VAL A 133 -31.56 17.51 -20.05
N ARG A 134 -31.01 18.51 -19.36
CA ARG A 134 -31.50 18.96 -18.06
C ARG A 134 -31.52 20.48 -17.98
N THR A 135 -32.30 21.03 -17.06
CA THR A 135 -32.17 22.44 -16.69
C THR A 135 -30.95 22.60 -15.74
N SER A 136 -29.98 23.46 -16.09
CA SER A 136 -28.85 23.77 -15.24
C SER A 136 -29.23 24.64 -14.04
N ASP A 137 -30.20 25.55 -14.25
CA ASP A 137 -30.75 26.42 -13.21
C ASP A 137 -32.16 25.96 -12.81
N PRO A 138 -32.32 25.24 -11.67
CA PRO A 138 -33.63 24.85 -11.16
C PRO A 138 -34.53 26.05 -10.92
N THR A 139 -35.80 25.93 -11.29
CA THR A 139 -36.80 27.01 -11.21
C THR A 139 -37.72 26.83 -10.01
N ASP A 140 -38.26 27.94 -9.47
CA ASP A 140 -39.18 27.90 -8.31
C ASP A 140 -40.52 27.22 -8.71
N ALA A 141 -41.00 26.34 -7.82
CA ALA A 141 -42.31 25.71 -7.91
C ALA A 141 -43.20 26.27 -6.79
N SER A 142 -44.30 26.94 -7.16
CA SER A 142 -45.11 27.74 -6.24
C SER A 142 -46.31 26.99 -5.64
N GLU A 143 -46.51 25.72 -6.00
CA GLU A 143 -47.66 24.92 -5.54
C GLU A 143 -47.68 24.79 -4.02
N SER A 144 -48.88 24.97 -3.43
CA SER A 144 -49.08 24.99 -1.99
C SER A 144 -48.85 23.64 -1.28
N PHE A 145 -49.01 22.53 -2.03
CA PHE A 145 -48.81 21.18 -1.46
C PHE A 145 -47.33 20.78 -1.36
N LEU A 146 -46.44 21.51 -1.98
CA LEU A 146 -45.01 21.19 -1.94
C LEU A 146 -44.39 21.56 -0.57
N ALA A 147 -43.44 20.75 -0.11
CA ALA A 147 -42.77 20.92 1.18
C ALA A 147 -41.91 22.18 1.22
N ARG A 148 -42.07 23.05 2.22
CA ARG A 148 -41.38 24.33 2.42
C ARG A 148 -40.76 24.41 3.82
N PRO A 149 -39.57 23.83 4.07
CA PRO A 149 -38.99 23.70 5.38
C PRO A 149 -38.78 25.04 6.13
N SER A 150 -38.44 26.12 5.40
CA SER A 150 -38.28 27.47 5.93
C SER A 150 -39.25 28.48 5.30
N GLY A 151 -40.40 28.01 4.79
CA GLY A 151 -41.37 28.88 4.10
C GLY A 151 -40.99 29.19 2.63
N LEU A 152 -39.77 28.86 2.21
CA LEU A 152 -39.29 29.07 0.84
C LEU A 152 -39.84 28.02 -0.14
N PRO A 153 -40.27 28.42 -1.36
CA PRO A 153 -40.72 27.47 -2.36
C PRO A 153 -39.59 26.53 -2.75
N PRO A 154 -39.85 25.22 -2.98
CA PRO A 154 -38.87 24.34 -3.55
C PRO A 154 -38.59 24.72 -5.02
N ARG A 155 -37.39 24.31 -5.47
CA ARG A 155 -36.99 24.43 -6.87
C ARG A 155 -37.04 23.08 -7.56
N VAL A 156 -37.38 23.11 -8.82
CA VAL A 156 -37.48 21.88 -9.65
C VAL A 156 -36.56 21.98 -10.87
N ALA A 157 -35.86 20.89 -11.13
CA ALA A 157 -35.07 20.69 -12.35
C ALA A 157 -35.83 19.74 -13.27
N LEU A 158 -35.97 20.14 -14.53
CA LEU A 158 -36.54 19.26 -15.58
C LEU A 158 -35.40 18.42 -16.16
N VAL A 159 -35.60 17.10 -16.26
CA VAL A 159 -34.58 16.19 -16.78
C VAL A 159 -35.23 15.21 -17.76
N ALA A 160 -34.79 15.24 -19.01
CA ALA A 160 -35.15 14.23 -20.01
C ALA A 160 -33.92 13.35 -20.24
N GLN A 161 -33.93 12.15 -19.63
CA GLN A 161 -32.84 11.18 -19.65
C GLN A 161 -33.25 9.91 -20.37
N ASN A 162 -32.33 9.34 -21.16
CA ASN A 162 -32.55 8.08 -21.87
C ASN A 162 -32.81 6.91 -20.89
N ALA A 163 -33.40 5.84 -21.38
CA ALA A 163 -33.50 4.53 -20.74
C ALA A 163 -34.16 4.51 -19.32
N LEU A 164 -34.94 5.56 -18.94
CA LEU A 164 -35.60 5.62 -17.62
C LEU A 164 -36.39 4.34 -17.30
N GLY A 165 -37.09 3.75 -18.28
CA GLY A 165 -37.86 2.51 -18.07
C GLY A 165 -37.00 1.26 -17.81
N ALA A 166 -35.80 1.21 -18.34
CA ALA A 166 -34.83 0.12 -18.07
C ALA A 166 -34.27 0.18 -16.65
N HIS A 167 -34.02 1.40 -16.12
CA HIS A 167 -33.39 1.63 -14.81
C HIS A 167 -34.38 1.85 -13.67
N SER A 168 -35.67 1.90 -13.94
CA SER A 168 -36.72 2.09 -12.95
C SER A 168 -37.85 1.07 -13.05
N ARG A 169 -38.61 0.96 -11.99
CA ARG A 169 -39.89 0.26 -11.95
C ARG A 169 -40.97 1.23 -11.45
N PRO A 170 -42.15 1.28 -12.08
CA PRO A 170 -43.26 2.07 -11.57
C PRO A 170 -43.67 1.54 -10.18
N ALA A 171 -43.63 2.42 -9.18
CA ALA A 171 -44.18 2.15 -7.85
C ALA A 171 -45.65 2.52 -7.79
N SER A 172 -46.02 3.58 -8.55
CA SER A 172 -47.43 4.02 -8.74
C SER A 172 -47.56 4.75 -10.06
N GLY A 173 -48.72 4.62 -10.76
CA GLY A 173 -48.94 5.24 -12.06
C GLY A 173 -48.19 4.58 -13.22
N ARG A 174 -47.76 5.36 -14.19
CA ARG A 174 -47.02 4.91 -15.36
C ARG A 174 -45.84 5.83 -15.69
N LEU A 175 -44.93 5.35 -16.51
CA LEU A 175 -43.85 6.17 -17.04
C LEU A 175 -44.35 7.30 -17.93
N PRO A 176 -43.67 8.48 -17.97
CA PRO A 176 -44.04 9.60 -18.79
C PRO A 176 -43.86 9.26 -20.28
N ARG A 177 -44.76 9.80 -21.12
CA ARG A 177 -44.73 9.64 -22.58
C ARG A 177 -44.82 11.00 -23.25
N ALA A 178 -44.17 11.16 -24.37
CA ALA A 178 -44.42 12.27 -25.31
C ALA A 178 -45.50 11.81 -26.28
N THR A 179 -46.69 12.38 -26.17
CA THR A 179 -47.87 11.96 -26.95
C THR A 179 -47.92 12.60 -28.37
N ASP A 180 -47.36 13.81 -28.46
CA ASP A 180 -47.22 14.61 -29.68
C ASP A 180 -45.77 15.11 -29.82
N PRO A 181 -45.35 15.60 -30.99
CA PRO A 181 -44.05 16.24 -31.13
C PRO A 181 -43.91 17.41 -30.16
N VAL A 182 -43.15 17.20 -29.06
CA VAL A 182 -42.91 18.24 -28.08
C VAL A 182 -42.00 19.32 -28.67
N THR A 183 -42.40 20.59 -28.47
CA THR A 183 -41.73 21.81 -28.93
C THR A 183 -41.46 22.74 -27.75
N ALA A 184 -40.72 23.81 -27.95
CA ALA A 184 -40.51 24.85 -26.95
C ALA A 184 -41.81 25.54 -26.52
N THR A 185 -42.87 25.48 -27.32
CA THR A 185 -44.17 26.11 -27.03
C THR A 185 -45.18 25.15 -26.40
N THR A 186 -44.87 23.88 -26.22
CA THR A 186 -45.78 22.89 -25.64
C THR A 186 -46.17 23.32 -24.21
N SER A 187 -47.48 23.37 -23.93
CA SER A 187 -48.02 23.90 -22.67
C SER A 187 -48.13 22.86 -21.54
N GLU A 188 -48.18 21.58 -21.85
CA GLU A 188 -48.26 20.48 -20.88
C GLU A 188 -47.35 19.34 -21.27
N VAL A 189 -46.65 18.77 -20.29
CA VAL A 189 -45.81 17.57 -20.43
C VAL A 189 -45.99 16.59 -19.27
N GLU A 190 -45.73 15.33 -19.52
CA GLU A 190 -45.76 14.30 -18.49
C GLU A 190 -44.37 14.15 -17.84
N ALA A 191 -44.38 13.89 -16.54
CA ALA A 191 -43.19 13.58 -15.78
C ALA A 191 -43.41 12.43 -14.78
N ALA A 192 -42.32 11.80 -14.39
CA ALA A 192 -42.25 10.92 -13.22
C ALA A 192 -41.36 11.55 -12.17
N VAL A 193 -41.52 11.10 -10.93
CA VAL A 193 -40.62 11.41 -9.83
C VAL A 193 -40.21 10.11 -9.13
N THR A 194 -39.06 10.10 -8.46
CA THR A 194 -38.67 8.94 -7.64
C THR A 194 -39.53 8.85 -6.39
N THR A 195 -39.56 7.66 -5.79
CA THR A 195 -40.25 7.43 -4.49
C THR A 195 -39.77 8.37 -3.41
N GLU A 196 -38.45 8.68 -3.39
CA GLU A 196 -37.85 9.57 -2.41
C GLU A 196 -38.24 11.03 -2.65
N THR A 197 -38.20 11.49 -3.90
CA THR A 197 -38.65 12.83 -4.30
C THR A 197 -40.15 13.01 -4.00
N ALA A 198 -40.97 12.00 -4.34
CA ALA A 198 -42.41 12.05 -4.07
C ALA A 198 -42.73 12.18 -2.58
N ARG A 199 -42.02 11.40 -1.73
CA ARG A 199 -42.18 11.42 -0.28
C ARG A 199 -41.73 12.76 0.32
N THR A 200 -40.58 13.26 -0.07
CA THR A 200 -39.96 14.47 0.51
C THR A 200 -40.69 15.75 0.07
N LEU A 201 -41.10 15.84 -1.18
CA LEU A 201 -41.79 17.01 -1.73
C LEU A 201 -43.33 16.90 -1.65
N HIS A 202 -43.88 15.81 -1.13
CA HIS A 202 -45.34 15.55 -1.00
C HIS A 202 -46.04 15.45 -2.35
N ILE A 203 -45.31 14.95 -3.41
CA ILE A 203 -45.87 14.82 -4.76
C ILE A 203 -46.67 13.49 -4.89
N LYS A 204 -47.79 13.51 -5.58
CA LYS A 204 -48.63 12.35 -5.85
C LYS A 204 -48.85 12.19 -7.34
N VAL A 205 -49.21 10.98 -7.81
CA VAL A 205 -49.67 10.76 -9.18
C VAL A 205 -50.89 11.65 -9.44
N GLY A 206 -50.88 12.37 -10.55
CA GLY A 206 -51.88 13.39 -10.91
C GLY A 206 -51.56 14.80 -10.44
N SER A 207 -50.55 15.02 -9.60
CA SER A 207 -50.09 16.38 -9.24
C SER A 207 -49.61 17.11 -10.52
N VAL A 208 -49.96 18.39 -10.59
CA VAL A 208 -49.47 19.29 -11.65
C VAL A 208 -48.57 20.33 -11.04
N ILE A 209 -47.39 20.50 -11.59
CA ILE A 209 -46.39 21.47 -11.12
C ILE A 209 -46.17 22.47 -12.27
N HIS A 210 -46.38 23.75 -11.97
CA HIS A 210 -46.22 24.83 -12.97
C HIS A 210 -44.78 25.37 -12.92
N VAL A 211 -44.06 25.17 -14.00
CA VAL A 211 -42.71 25.70 -14.21
C VAL A 211 -42.81 27.01 -14.98
N PRO A 212 -42.18 28.10 -14.52
CA PRO A 212 -42.22 29.38 -15.27
C PRO A 212 -41.84 29.21 -16.73
N GLY A 213 -42.58 29.88 -17.62
CA GLY A 213 -42.28 29.91 -19.04
C GLY A 213 -41.44 31.13 -19.39
N LEU A 214 -40.65 31.05 -20.45
CA LEU A 214 -39.90 32.16 -21.04
C LEU A 214 -40.81 32.80 -22.09
N GLU A 215 -41.29 34.06 -21.86
CA GLU A 215 -42.20 34.77 -22.74
C GLU A 215 -43.50 34.04 -23.12
N ARG A 216 -43.94 33.09 -22.23
CA ARG A 216 -45.15 32.30 -22.41
C ARG A 216 -45.82 31.96 -21.08
N ALA A 217 -47.02 31.35 -21.12
CA ALA A 217 -47.68 30.80 -19.94
C ALA A 217 -46.83 29.72 -19.27
N PRO A 218 -46.94 29.51 -17.95
CA PRO A 218 -46.21 28.48 -17.24
C PRO A 218 -46.44 27.09 -17.87
N LEU A 219 -45.41 26.27 -17.96
CA LEU A 219 -45.47 24.88 -18.39
C LEU A 219 -46.13 24.04 -17.29
N ALA A 220 -47.21 23.38 -17.61
CA ALA A 220 -47.87 22.40 -16.73
C ALA A 220 -47.11 21.05 -16.82
N VAL A 221 -46.46 20.64 -15.75
CA VAL A 221 -45.79 19.33 -15.65
C VAL A 221 -46.69 18.40 -14.84
N ARG A 222 -47.35 17.45 -15.53
CA ARG A 222 -48.24 16.47 -14.90
C ARG A 222 -47.47 15.24 -14.46
N ILE A 223 -47.53 14.91 -13.19
CA ILE A 223 -46.91 13.70 -12.65
C ILE A 223 -47.77 12.47 -12.99
N THR A 224 -47.30 11.63 -13.92
CA THR A 224 -47.98 10.41 -14.33
C THR A 224 -47.50 9.17 -13.63
N GLY A 225 -46.31 9.20 -12.98
CA GLY A 225 -45.80 8.07 -12.27
C GLY A 225 -44.84 8.42 -11.14
N ILE A 226 -44.79 7.52 -10.17
CA ILE A 226 -43.76 7.49 -9.15
C ILE A 226 -42.94 6.23 -9.41
N VAL A 227 -41.62 6.39 -9.56
CA VAL A 227 -40.71 5.31 -9.93
C VAL A 227 -39.72 4.98 -8.81
N ALA A 228 -39.42 3.70 -8.67
CA ALA A 228 -38.37 3.23 -7.79
C ALA A 228 -37.14 2.83 -8.64
N PRO A 229 -35.95 3.31 -8.32
CA PRO A 229 -34.71 2.85 -8.96
C PRO A 229 -34.54 1.34 -8.84
N ARG A 230 -34.04 0.66 -9.88
CA ARG A 230 -33.70 -0.77 -9.86
C ARG A 230 -32.37 -0.99 -9.14
N GLU A 231 -31.40 -0.17 -9.48
CA GLU A 231 -30.04 -0.17 -8.94
C GLU A 231 -29.73 1.25 -8.41
N PRO A 232 -30.19 1.59 -7.18
CA PRO A 232 -30.11 2.95 -6.68
C PRO A 232 -28.68 3.48 -6.53
N ASP A 233 -27.71 2.59 -6.35
CA ASP A 233 -26.30 2.92 -6.18
C ASP A 233 -25.49 2.82 -7.51
N GLY A 234 -26.15 2.44 -8.62
CA GLY A 234 -25.56 2.38 -9.95
C GLY A 234 -25.23 3.76 -10.52
N ALA A 235 -24.30 3.80 -11.48
CA ALA A 235 -23.84 5.06 -12.07
C ALA A 235 -24.96 5.82 -12.76
N TYR A 236 -25.94 5.15 -13.36
CA TYR A 236 -27.11 5.79 -13.97
C TYR A 236 -27.83 6.77 -13.03
N TRP A 237 -27.94 6.45 -11.74
CA TRP A 237 -28.61 7.28 -10.74
C TRP A 237 -27.65 8.16 -9.95
N MET A 238 -26.44 7.64 -9.66
CA MET A 238 -25.51 8.31 -8.78
C MET A 238 -24.59 9.32 -9.46
N SER A 239 -24.45 9.29 -10.80
CA SER A 239 -23.71 10.33 -11.53
C SER A 239 -24.35 11.71 -11.39
N THR A 240 -25.67 11.77 -11.24
CA THR A 240 -26.42 12.99 -10.90
C THR A 240 -27.40 12.68 -9.77
N PRO A 241 -26.98 12.72 -8.49
CA PRO A 241 -27.80 12.30 -7.35
C PRO A 241 -29.17 12.98 -7.24
N LEU A 242 -29.29 14.22 -7.77
CA LEU A 242 -30.55 14.97 -7.79
C LEU A 242 -31.69 14.23 -8.50
N ILE A 243 -31.41 13.40 -9.49
CA ILE A 243 -32.46 12.62 -10.19
C ILE A 243 -33.02 11.49 -9.33
N ARG A 244 -32.26 11.02 -8.33
CA ARG A 244 -32.65 9.97 -7.38
C ARG A 244 -33.38 10.51 -6.17
N GLU A 245 -32.83 11.56 -5.56
CA GLU A 245 -33.33 12.15 -4.31
C GLU A 245 -33.19 13.67 -4.31
N PRO A 246 -34.14 14.39 -3.66
CA PRO A 246 -34.06 15.84 -3.58
C PRO A 246 -32.95 16.28 -2.63
N SER A 247 -32.33 17.42 -2.93
CA SER A 247 -31.30 18.04 -2.11
C SER A 247 -31.87 19.21 -1.30
N LEU A 248 -31.53 19.26 0.00
CA LEU A 248 -31.86 20.39 0.84
C LEU A 248 -30.73 21.42 0.77
N ILE A 249 -31.02 22.61 0.27
CA ILE A 249 -30.06 23.72 0.14
C ILE A 249 -30.29 24.73 1.26
N GLN A 250 -29.23 25.18 1.89
CA GLN A 250 -29.22 26.22 2.88
C GLN A 250 -28.69 27.52 2.26
N LEU A 251 -29.46 28.61 2.42
CA LEU A 251 -29.01 29.94 1.96
C LEU A 251 -27.93 30.49 2.90
N PRO A 252 -26.86 31.06 2.34
CA PRO A 252 -25.75 31.57 3.16
C PRO A 252 -26.10 32.78 4.03
N SER A 253 -27.11 33.58 3.62
CA SER A 253 -27.40 34.90 4.22
C SER A 253 -28.28 34.86 5.45
N ASP A 254 -29.27 33.96 5.52
CA ASP A 254 -30.31 33.98 6.56
C ASP A 254 -30.64 32.60 7.14
N GLY A 255 -29.92 31.58 6.75
CA GLY A 255 -30.10 30.22 7.24
C GLY A 255 -31.39 29.55 6.75
N GLY A 256 -32.13 30.18 5.84
CA GLY A 256 -33.30 29.61 5.20
C GLY A 256 -32.96 28.37 4.40
N THR A 257 -33.83 27.38 4.39
CA THR A 257 -33.64 26.13 3.64
C THR A 257 -34.74 25.91 2.64
N TYR A 258 -34.39 25.38 1.45
CA TYR A 258 -35.35 24.98 0.44
C TYR A 258 -34.94 23.68 -0.23
N TRP A 259 -35.90 22.97 -0.79
CA TRP A 259 -35.64 21.73 -1.50
C TRP A 259 -35.35 21.98 -2.99
N ILE A 260 -34.43 21.21 -3.58
CA ILE A 260 -34.30 21.05 -5.03
C ILE A 260 -34.68 19.61 -5.36
N GLY A 261 -35.62 19.41 -6.29
CA GLY A 261 -36.01 18.08 -6.78
C GLY A 261 -35.98 17.98 -8.30
N ALA A 262 -35.84 16.78 -8.85
CA ALA A 262 -35.89 16.54 -10.29
C ALA A 262 -37.26 16.00 -10.71
N LEU A 263 -37.77 16.51 -11.82
CA LEU A 263 -38.93 16.01 -12.56
C LEU A 263 -38.44 15.29 -13.83
N LEU A 264 -38.62 13.97 -13.89
CA LEU A 264 -38.12 13.10 -14.94
C LEU A 264 -39.09 13.04 -16.12
N LEU A 265 -38.77 13.71 -17.20
CA LEU A 265 -39.58 13.77 -18.43
C LEU A 265 -39.38 12.53 -19.32
N ALA A 266 -40.23 12.36 -20.30
CA ALA A 266 -39.95 11.44 -21.39
C ALA A 266 -38.69 11.88 -22.16
N PRO A 267 -37.87 10.94 -22.70
CA PRO A 267 -36.65 11.32 -23.42
C PRO A 267 -36.86 12.29 -24.58
N ASP A 268 -37.96 12.14 -25.33
CA ASP A 268 -38.31 13.02 -26.45
C ASP A 268 -38.92 14.38 -26.05
N ALA A 269 -39.15 14.59 -24.74
CA ALA A 269 -39.70 15.85 -24.26
C ALA A 269 -38.64 16.95 -24.04
N GLY A 270 -37.36 16.68 -24.36
CA GLY A 270 -36.25 17.62 -24.22
C GLY A 270 -36.48 19.02 -24.79
N PRO A 271 -37.10 19.18 -26.01
CA PRO A 271 -37.34 20.50 -26.63
C PRO A 271 -38.14 21.48 -25.77
N VAL A 272 -39.00 21.02 -24.83
CA VAL A 272 -39.80 21.88 -23.96
C VAL A 272 -38.94 22.75 -23.05
N LEU A 273 -37.72 22.32 -22.74
CA LEU A 273 -36.77 23.05 -21.86
C LEU A 273 -36.38 24.39 -22.47
N LEU A 274 -36.36 24.54 -23.80
CA LEU A 274 -36.09 25.81 -24.47
C LEU A 274 -37.11 26.91 -24.13
N GLY A 275 -38.32 26.54 -23.81
CA GLY A 275 -39.41 27.43 -23.42
C GLY A 275 -39.41 27.78 -21.93
N THR A 276 -38.42 27.36 -21.15
CA THR A 276 -38.31 27.61 -19.72
C THR A 276 -37.03 28.42 -19.39
N PRO A 277 -36.99 29.21 -18.29
CA PRO A 277 -35.83 30.00 -17.92
C PRO A 277 -34.65 29.17 -17.36
N GLY A 278 -34.81 27.86 -17.20
CA GLY A 278 -33.87 26.96 -16.54
C GLY A 278 -32.59 26.61 -17.32
N LYS A 279 -32.28 27.29 -18.43
CA LYS A 279 -31.08 27.09 -19.27
C LYS A 279 -30.81 25.60 -19.57
N PRO A 280 -31.34 25.08 -20.66
CA PRO A 280 -31.15 23.67 -21.02
C PRO A 280 -29.69 23.36 -21.30
N GLU A 281 -29.21 22.27 -20.71
CA GLU A 281 -27.84 21.74 -20.84
C GLU A 281 -27.92 20.29 -21.30
N ARG A 282 -27.29 20.00 -22.43
CA ARG A 282 -27.13 18.62 -22.93
C ARG A 282 -25.99 17.94 -22.18
N TYR A 283 -26.16 16.67 -21.85
CA TYR A 283 -25.12 15.91 -21.16
C TYR A 283 -24.98 14.47 -21.66
N TRP A 284 -23.79 13.96 -21.55
CA TRP A 284 -23.42 12.57 -21.84
C TRP A 284 -22.53 12.08 -20.69
N GLN A 285 -22.95 11.01 -20.02
CA GLN A 285 -22.28 10.43 -18.87
C GLN A 285 -21.76 9.06 -19.25
N VAL A 286 -20.47 8.88 -19.24
CA VAL A 286 -19.79 7.63 -19.55
C VAL A 286 -19.31 7.00 -18.24
N ALA A 287 -20.01 5.97 -17.79
CA ALA A 287 -19.60 5.15 -16.67
C ALA A 287 -18.51 4.17 -17.13
N PRO A 288 -17.37 4.07 -16.45
CA PRO A 288 -16.34 3.09 -16.77
C PRO A 288 -16.73 1.69 -16.30
N ASP A 289 -16.36 0.67 -17.10
CA ASP A 289 -16.34 -0.72 -16.61
C ASP A 289 -15.20 -0.89 -15.61
N THR A 290 -15.52 -1.06 -14.33
CA THR A 290 -14.57 -1.23 -13.23
C THR A 290 -14.06 -2.66 -13.08
N SER A 291 -14.67 -3.63 -13.77
CA SER A 291 -14.35 -5.06 -13.63
C SER A 291 -13.14 -5.53 -14.44
N GLY A 292 -12.91 -4.88 -15.60
CA GLY A 292 -11.88 -5.25 -16.57
C GLY A 292 -10.46 -4.77 -16.29
N PRO A 293 -10.25 -3.55 -15.78
CA PRO A 293 -8.92 -2.97 -15.63
C PRO A 293 -8.01 -3.71 -14.65
N THR A 294 -6.72 -3.73 -14.97
CA THR A 294 -5.66 -4.25 -14.10
C THR A 294 -4.76 -3.12 -13.61
N ALA A 295 -4.02 -3.34 -12.53
CA ALA A 295 -3.10 -2.36 -11.96
C ALA A 295 -2.01 -1.88 -12.96
N HIS A 296 -1.76 -2.64 -14.02
CA HIS A 296 -0.83 -2.24 -15.08
C HIS A 296 -1.44 -1.27 -16.08
N ASP A 297 -2.75 -1.23 -16.18
CA ASP A 297 -3.46 -0.36 -17.12
C ASP A 297 -3.65 1.06 -16.55
N VAL A 298 -3.32 1.29 -15.27
CA VAL A 298 -3.57 2.56 -14.55
C VAL A 298 -2.96 3.76 -15.27
N SER A 299 -1.72 3.66 -15.75
CA SER A 299 -1.09 4.76 -16.50
C SER A 299 -1.77 5.03 -17.84
N GLY A 300 -2.22 3.96 -18.52
CA GLY A 300 -3.01 4.05 -19.74
C GLY A 300 -4.39 4.64 -19.48
N LEU A 301 -5.05 4.22 -18.37
CA LEU A 301 -6.33 4.77 -17.93
C LEU A 301 -6.23 6.27 -17.64
N ALA A 302 -5.22 6.67 -16.85
CA ALA A 302 -5.00 8.08 -16.54
C ALA A 302 -4.74 8.91 -17.81
N SER A 303 -3.99 8.36 -18.77
CA SER A 303 -3.75 9.02 -20.07
C SER A 303 -5.04 9.11 -20.91
N ALA A 304 -5.88 8.09 -20.89
CA ALA A 304 -7.16 8.10 -21.61
C ALA A 304 -8.15 9.10 -20.99
N VAL A 305 -8.19 9.18 -19.65
CA VAL A 305 -9.00 10.18 -18.93
C VAL A 305 -8.53 11.59 -19.27
N ALA A 306 -7.23 11.88 -19.15
CA ALA A 306 -6.66 13.20 -19.48
C ALA A 306 -6.93 13.59 -20.97
N ALA A 307 -6.90 12.61 -21.88
CA ALA A 307 -7.24 12.85 -23.29
C ALA A 307 -8.72 13.24 -23.48
N LEU A 308 -9.62 12.74 -22.64
CA LEU A 308 -11.04 13.09 -22.67
C LEU A 308 -11.36 14.39 -21.94
N GLU A 309 -10.60 14.77 -20.89
CA GLU A 309 -10.84 16.02 -20.13
C GLU A 309 -10.32 17.25 -20.86
N SER A 310 -9.10 17.20 -21.36
CA SER A 310 -8.44 18.39 -21.92
C SER A 310 -7.58 18.12 -23.15
N GLY A 311 -7.60 16.88 -23.66
CA GLY A 311 -6.71 16.43 -24.72
C GLY A 311 -7.42 16.16 -26.07
N PRO A 312 -6.80 15.33 -26.91
CA PRO A 312 -7.30 15.05 -28.27
C PRO A 312 -8.65 14.32 -28.29
N GLY A 313 -9.01 13.62 -27.23
CA GLY A 313 -10.33 12.99 -27.08
C GLY A 313 -11.43 14.04 -27.04
N LEU A 314 -11.28 15.05 -26.17
CA LEU A 314 -12.23 16.17 -26.07
C LEU A 314 -12.30 16.97 -27.39
N ALA A 315 -11.16 17.20 -28.04
CA ALA A 315 -11.15 17.90 -29.33
C ALA A 315 -11.98 17.15 -30.38
N ARG A 316 -11.89 15.82 -30.45
CA ARG A 316 -12.72 14.99 -31.36
C ARG A 316 -14.21 15.07 -31.03
N ILE A 317 -14.55 15.16 -29.74
CA ILE A 317 -15.95 15.30 -29.30
C ILE A 317 -16.46 16.68 -29.64
N ARG A 318 -15.70 17.75 -29.42
CA ARG A 318 -16.06 19.13 -29.81
C ARG A 318 -16.33 19.29 -31.30
N GLU A 319 -15.55 18.64 -32.12
CA GLU A 319 -15.73 18.66 -33.59
C GLU A 319 -17.03 17.95 -34.02
N ARG A 320 -17.43 16.87 -33.33
CA ARG A 320 -18.55 16.03 -33.78
C ARG A 320 -19.86 16.31 -33.07
N VAL A 321 -19.84 16.85 -31.88
CA VAL A 321 -21.02 17.06 -31.02
C VAL A 321 -21.32 18.53 -30.90
N ASP A 322 -20.47 19.30 -30.27
CA ASP A 322 -20.60 20.74 -30.09
C ASP A 322 -19.25 21.36 -29.70
N PRO A 323 -18.82 22.49 -30.33
CA PRO A 323 -17.55 23.14 -30.01
C PRO A 323 -17.42 23.59 -28.56
N LEU A 324 -18.53 23.86 -27.87
CA LEU A 324 -18.58 24.28 -26.47
C LEU A 324 -18.71 23.12 -25.48
N THR A 325 -18.58 21.88 -25.95
CA THR A 325 -18.62 20.71 -25.07
C THR A 325 -17.43 20.78 -24.10
N ASP A 326 -17.73 20.63 -22.83
CA ASP A 326 -16.74 20.51 -21.76
C ASP A 326 -16.82 19.13 -21.09
N ALA A 327 -15.75 18.74 -20.40
CA ALA A 327 -15.66 17.43 -19.75
C ALA A 327 -15.18 17.58 -18.31
N THR A 328 -15.76 16.80 -17.40
CA THR A 328 -15.34 16.75 -16.01
C THR A 328 -15.39 15.32 -15.48
N THR A 329 -14.42 14.96 -14.67
CA THR A 329 -14.40 13.71 -13.89
C THR A 329 -13.45 13.86 -12.71
N ASP A 330 -13.65 13.07 -11.68
CA ASP A 330 -12.69 12.94 -10.58
C ASP A 330 -11.95 11.56 -10.66
N LEU A 331 -12.07 10.88 -11.81
CA LEU A 331 -11.45 9.54 -11.98
C LEU A 331 -9.93 9.61 -11.96
N ASP A 332 -9.35 10.70 -12.45
CA ASP A 332 -7.91 10.98 -12.38
C ASP A 332 -7.43 11.06 -10.93
N GLU A 333 -8.20 11.72 -10.03
CA GLU A 333 -7.91 11.78 -8.60
C GLU A 333 -8.03 10.40 -7.94
N VAL A 334 -9.01 9.59 -8.33
CA VAL A 334 -9.17 8.21 -7.85
C VAL A 334 -7.97 7.35 -8.28
N LEU A 335 -7.53 7.45 -9.54
CA LEU A 335 -6.37 6.72 -10.06
C LEU A 335 -5.04 7.21 -9.45
N SER A 336 -4.91 8.52 -9.22
CA SER A 336 -3.73 9.09 -8.56
C SER A 336 -3.61 8.61 -7.10
N SER A 337 -4.72 8.58 -6.36
CA SER A 337 -4.74 8.07 -4.98
C SER A 337 -4.33 6.59 -4.89
N PHE A 338 -4.77 5.77 -5.85
CA PHE A 338 -4.30 4.39 -5.98
C PHE A 338 -2.81 4.31 -6.27
N THR A 339 -2.31 5.15 -7.18
CA THR A 339 -0.89 5.18 -7.58
C THR A 339 0.00 5.60 -6.42
N GLU A 340 -0.40 6.59 -5.65
CA GLU A 340 0.30 7.03 -4.44
C GLU A 340 0.37 5.92 -3.39
N LEU A 341 -0.75 5.24 -3.13
CA LEU A 341 -0.79 4.11 -2.20
C LEU A 341 0.11 2.96 -2.68
N ARG A 342 0.06 2.64 -3.98
CA ARG A 342 0.91 1.62 -4.61
C ARG A 342 2.39 1.97 -4.48
N SER A 343 2.77 3.21 -4.79
CA SER A 343 4.16 3.68 -4.69
C SER A 343 4.68 3.64 -3.25
N GLY A 344 3.85 3.98 -2.27
CA GLY A 344 4.21 3.86 -0.85
C GLY A 344 4.47 2.42 -0.40
N ILE A 345 3.73 1.43 -0.95
CA ILE A 345 3.85 0.01 -0.60
C ILE A 345 4.99 -0.68 -1.38
N ALA A 346 5.29 -0.25 -2.59
CA ALA A 346 6.26 -0.88 -3.48
C ALA A 346 7.65 -1.12 -2.85
N PRO A 347 8.25 -0.19 -2.09
CA PRO A 347 9.55 -0.41 -1.45
C PRO A 347 9.52 -1.55 -0.42
N LEU A 348 8.44 -1.70 0.35
CA LEU A 348 8.29 -2.77 1.33
C LEU A 348 8.28 -4.15 0.66
N VAL A 349 7.50 -4.29 -0.40
CA VAL A 349 7.40 -5.52 -1.19
C VAL A 349 8.72 -5.85 -1.88
N ALA A 350 9.40 -4.84 -2.41
CA ALA A 350 10.70 -5.00 -3.07
C ALA A 350 11.81 -5.41 -2.07
N VAL A 351 11.85 -4.84 -0.85
CA VAL A 351 12.75 -5.28 0.23
C VAL A 351 12.54 -6.76 0.56
N ALA A 352 11.28 -7.19 0.66
CA ALA A 352 10.94 -8.59 0.92
C ALA A 352 11.43 -9.51 -0.21
N ALA A 353 11.22 -9.12 -1.47
CA ALA A 353 11.68 -9.86 -2.65
C ALA A 353 13.20 -10.00 -2.72
N PHE A 354 13.92 -8.88 -2.61
CA PHE A 354 15.38 -8.88 -2.68
C PHE A 354 16.01 -9.58 -1.47
N GLY A 355 15.45 -9.41 -0.28
CA GLY A 355 15.91 -10.09 0.93
C GLY A 355 15.77 -11.62 0.83
N ALA A 356 14.56 -12.12 0.57
CA ALA A 356 14.29 -13.55 0.40
C ALA A 356 15.07 -14.13 -0.80
N GLY A 357 15.11 -13.43 -1.93
CA GLY A 357 15.84 -13.81 -3.14
C GLY A 357 17.34 -13.94 -2.90
N THR A 358 17.94 -13.01 -2.15
CA THR A 358 19.37 -13.06 -1.80
C THR A 358 19.68 -14.26 -0.92
N VAL A 359 18.87 -14.52 0.10
CA VAL A 359 19.07 -15.68 0.99
C VAL A 359 18.93 -16.99 0.21
N ALA A 360 17.92 -17.09 -0.66
CA ALA A 360 17.73 -18.25 -1.55
C ALA A 360 18.92 -18.46 -2.48
N ALA A 361 19.42 -17.40 -3.10
CA ALA A 361 20.62 -17.46 -3.97
C ALA A 361 21.85 -17.95 -3.19
N VAL A 362 22.08 -17.44 -1.98
CA VAL A 362 23.17 -17.88 -1.10
C VAL A 362 23.03 -19.37 -0.77
N VAL A 363 21.84 -19.88 -0.51
CA VAL A 363 21.59 -21.30 -0.23
C VAL A 363 21.91 -22.17 -1.44
N ILE A 364 21.50 -21.76 -2.65
CA ILE A 364 21.84 -22.46 -3.90
C ILE A 364 23.37 -22.49 -4.09
N LEU A 365 24.05 -21.36 -3.88
CA LEU A 365 25.51 -21.28 -3.95
C LEU A 365 26.20 -22.16 -2.91
N MET A 366 25.66 -22.28 -1.70
CA MET A 366 26.17 -23.17 -0.66
C MET A 366 25.97 -24.64 -1.02
N ALA A 367 24.79 -25.02 -1.52
CA ALA A 367 24.53 -26.38 -1.99
C ALA A 367 25.46 -26.79 -3.12
N SER A 368 25.65 -25.89 -4.10
CA SER A 368 26.60 -26.07 -5.18
C SER A 368 28.05 -26.17 -4.70
N GLY A 369 28.41 -25.40 -3.66
CA GLY A 369 29.72 -25.46 -3.01
C GLY A 369 29.99 -26.80 -2.37
N LEU A 370 29.02 -27.33 -1.62
CA LEU A 370 29.13 -28.66 -1.01
C LEU A 370 29.29 -29.76 -2.07
N ALA A 371 28.53 -29.66 -3.18
CA ALA A 371 28.66 -30.59 -4.31
C ALA A 371 30.07 -30.51 -4.96
N ALA A 372 30.62 -29.30 -5.13
CA ALA A 372 31.97 -29.10 -5.66
C ALA A 372 33.06 -29.71 -4.78
N GLU A 373 32.95 -29.52 -3.45
CA GLU A 373 33.90 -30.05 -2.45
C GLU A 373 33.93 -31.57 -2.43
N ARG A 374 32.75 -32.20 -2.48
CA ARG A 374 32.65 -33.67 -2.56
C ARG A 374 33.27 -34.26 -3.82
N ARG A 375 33.39 -33.46 -4.85
CA ARG A 375 33.95 -33.86 -6.18
C ARG A 375 35.37 -33.39 -6.45
N ARG A 376 36.02 -32.70 -5.45
CA ARG A 376 37.37 -32.16 -5.66
C ARG A 376 38.36 -33.18 -6.16
N GLY A 377 38.43 -34.37 -5.55
CA GLY A 377 39.31 -35.46 -5.96
C GLY A 377 39.09 -35.95 -7.38
N GLU A 378 37.82 -36.17 -7.75
CA GLU A 378 37.45 -36.62 -9.11
C GLU A 378 37.80 -35.57 -10.16
N LEU A 379 37.49 -34.30 -9.90
CA LEU A 379 37.76 -33.19 -10.81
C LEU A 379 39.27 -32.97 -10.96
N ALA A 380 40.04 -33.11 -9.88
CA ALA A 380 41.49 -33.02 -9.90
C ALA A 380 42.09 -34.13 -10.76
N LEU A 381 41.62 -35.39 -10.61
CA LEU A 381 42.07 -36.53 -11.44
C LEU A 381 41.76 -36.35 -12.94
N VAL A 382 40.57 -35.86 -13.27
CA VAL A 382 40.18 -35.58 -14.67
C VAL A 382 41.11 -34.52 -15.27
N ARG A 383 41.41 -33.45 -14.48
CA ARG A 383 42.36 -32.39 -14.90
C ARG A 383 43.80 -32.93 -15.05
N ALA A 384 44.25 -33.77 -14.11
CA ALA A 384 45.58 -34.37 -14.18
C ALA A 384 45.74 -35.30 -15.37
N ARG A 385 44.66 -35.94 -15.86
CA ARG A 385 44.59 -36.76 -17.06
C ARG A 385 44.44 -35.95 -18.34
N GLY A 386 44.62 -34.63 -18.33
CA GLY A 386 44.56 -33.75 -19.50
C GLY A 386 43.19 -33.26 -19.91
N GLY A 387 42.15 -33.49 -19.08
CA GLY A 387 40.79 -32.93 -19.34
C GLY A 387 40.80 -31.44 -19.46
N SER A 388 40.25 -30.87 -20.53
CA SER A 388 40.17 -29.43 -20.75
C SER A 388 39.20 -28.76 -19.76
N LEU A 389 39.48 -27.51 -19.34
CA LEU A 389 38.59 -26.79 -18.44
C LEU A 389 37.17 -26.61 -19.04
N PRO A 390 37.00 -26.18 -20.30
CA PRO A 390 35.69 -26.10 -20.94
C PRO A 390 34.93 -27.45 -20.97
N GLY A 391 35.64 -28.57 -21.23
CA GLY A 391 35.04 -29.90 -21.22
C GLY A 391 34.50 -30.30 -19.84
N VAL A 392 35.26 -30.00 -18.77
CA VAL A 392 34.79 -30.22 -17.38
C VAL A 392 33.57 -29.35 -17.04
N LEU A 393 33.62 -28.08 -17.46
CA LEU A 393 32.50 -27.14 -17.22
C LEU A 393 31.23 -27.55 -17.98
N GLY A 394 31.35 -27.91 -19.26
CA GLY A 394 30.23 -28.39 -20.07
C GLY A 394 29.61 -29.65 -19.50
N ARG A 395 30.46 -30.61 -18.99
CA ARG A 395 29.98 -31.80 -18.29
C ARG A 395 29.21 -31.46 -17.03
N LEU A 396 29.71 -30.59 -16.15
CA LEU A 396 29.07 -30.17 -14.93
C LEU A 396 27.76 -29.41 -15.21
N LEU A 397 27.75 -28.55 -16.23
CA LEU A 397 26.55 -27.84 -16.67
C LEU A 397 25.46 -28.82 -17.14
N ALA A 398 25.80 -29.80 -17.94
CA ALA A 398 24.87 -30.82 -18.41
C ALA A 398 24.29 -31.65 -17.24
N GLU A 399 25.15 -32.06 -16.29
CA GLU A 399 24.70 -32.77 -15.08
C GLU A 399 23.71 -31.96 -14.22
N THR A 400 24.02 -30.67 -13.99
CA THR A 400 23.13 -29.82 -13.21
C THR A 400 21.86 -29.46 -13.96
N ALA A 401 21.95 -29.23 -15.28
CA ALA A 401 20.81 -28.86 -16.11
C ALA A 401 19.75 -30.00 -16.18
N VAL A 402 20.17 -31.26 -16.27
CA VAL A 402 19.27 -32.41 -16.27
C VAL A 402 18.42 -32.50 -14.98
N VAL A 403 18.91 -31.97 -13.87
CA VAL A 403 18.18 -31.94 -12.59
C VAL A 403 17.45 -30.61 -12.41
N ALA A 404 18.12 -29.48 -12.66
CA ALA A 404 17.60 -28.16 -12.34
C ALA A 404 16.52 -27.68 -13.33
N VAL A 405 16.61 -28.03 -14.63
CA VAL A 405 15.62 -27.56 -15.60
C VAL A 405 14.24 -28.22 -15.36
N PRO A 406 14.12 -29.53 -15.21
CA PRO A 406 12.81 -30.12 -14.86
C PRO A 406 12.29 -29.65 -13.51
N ALA A 407 13.17 -29.48 -12.51
CA ALA A 407 12.79 -28.98 -11.19
C ALA A 407 12.28 -27.54 -11.26
N GLY A 408 12.95 -26.68 -12.04
CA GLY A 408 12.50 -25.32 -12.29
C GLY A 408 11.15 -25.25 -13.01
N ALA A 409 10.95 -26.10 -14.02
CA ALA A 409 9.68 -26.22 -14.73
C ALA A 409 8.54 -26.70 -13.80
N LEU A 410 8.80 -27.68 -12.94
CA LEU A 410 7.84 -28.13 -11.92
C LEU A 410 7.52 -27.02 -10.92
N GLY A 411 8.53 -26.27 -10.47
CA GLY A 411 8.34 -25.12 -9.59
C GLY A 411 7.50 -24.03 -10.24
N LEU A 412 7.77 -23.70 -11.50
CA LEU A 412 6.96 -22.75 -12.27
C LEU A 412 5.52 -23.26 -12.43
N GLY A 413 5.33 -24.54 -12.77
CA GLY A 413 4.00 -25.15 -12.89
C GLY A 413 3.22 -25.07 -11.59
N ALA A 414 3.85 -25.38 -10.45
CA ALA A 414 3.24 -25.24 -9.13
C ALA A 414 2.81 -23.80 -8.82
N ALA A 415 3.64 -22.80 -9.15
CA ALA A 415 3.31 -21.38 -8.97
C ALA A 415 2.14 -20.94 -9.86
N LEU A 416 2.09 -21.41 -11.11
CA LEU A 416 1.00 -21.11 -12.05
C LEU A 416 -0.35 -21.69 -11.58
N LEU A 417 -0.32 -22.85 -10.94
CA LEU A 417 -1.52 -23.49 -10.36
C LEU A 417 -1.95 -22.82 -9.05
N ALA A 418 -0.99 -22.44 -8.20
CA ALA A 418 -1.27 -21.84 -6.89
C ALA A 418 -1.86 -20.42 -6.98
N VAL A 419 -1.45 -19.65 -7.99
CA VAL A 419 -1.91 -18.25 -8.20
C VAL A 419 -2.43 -18.12 -9.64
N PRO A 420 -3.69 -18.44 -9.92
CA PRO A 420 -4.30 -18.27 -11.25
C PRO A 420 -4.48 -16.79 -11.59
N HIS A 421 -4.71 -16.50 -12.89
CA HIS A 421 -5.12 -15.18 -13.43
C HIS A 421 -4.12 -14.01 -13.27
N ALA A 422 -2.85 -14.27 -12.98
CA ALA A 422 -1.81 -13.24 -12.95
C ALA A 422 -0.84 -13.38 -14.14
N ARG A 423 -0.03 -12.36 -14.41
CA ARG A 423 0.92 -12.33 -15.53
C ARG A 423 1.85 -13.53 -15.52
N ARG A 424 2.12 -14.06 -16.70
CA ARG A 424 3.03 -15.22 -16.87
C ARG A 424 4.46 -14.79 -17.08
N SER A 425 4.72 -13.63 -17.69
CA SER A 425 6.06 -13.18 -18.09
C SER A 425 7.01 -13.00 -16.91
N SER A 426 6.56 -12.32 -15.84
CA SER A 426 7.34 -12.08 -14.63
C SER A 426 7.66 -13.38 -13.88
N ALA A 427 6.69 -14.29 -13.80
CA ALA A 427 6.86 -15.61 -13.18
C ALA A 427 7.87 -16.48 -13.94
N VAL A 428 7.78 -16.50 -15.28
CA VAL A 428 8.72 -17.25 -16.13
C VAL A 428 10.12 -16.68 -15.97
N ALA A 429 10.30 -15.34 -16.00
CA ALA A 429 11.59 -14.70 -15.82
C ALA A 429 12.21 -15.05 -14.44
N ALA A 430 11.42 -15.02 -13.37
CA ALA A 430 11.90 -15.35 -12.02
C ALA A 430 12.31 -16.84 -11.90
N ALA A 431 11.48 -17.76 -12.39
CA ALA A 431 11.81 -19.18 -12.39
C ALA A 431 13.05 -19.49 -13.26
N LEU A 432 13.18 -18.83 -14.42
CA LEU A 432 14.33 -18.96 -15.29
C LEU A 432 15.62 -18.47 -14.60
N ALA A 433 15.57 -17.32 -13.91
CA ALA A 433 16.70 -16.79 -13.16
C ALA A 433 17.21 -17.79 -12.10
N VAL A 434 16.29 -18.38 -11.33
CA VAL A 434 16.62 -19.41 -10.33
C VAL A 434 17.23 -20.65 -10.99
N THR A 435 16.65 -21.11 -12.09
CA THR A 435 17.11 -22.30 -12.83
C THR A 435 18.50 -22.09 -13.42
N VAL A 436 18.74 -20.93 -14.03
CA VAL A 436 20.04 -20.54 -14.57
C VAL A 436 21.08 -20.45 -13.46
N LEU A 437 20.75 -19.82 -12.34
CA LEU A 437 21.64 -19.75 -11.17
C LEU A 437 22.04 -21.14 -10.69
N ALA A 438 21.06 -22.05 -10.55
CA ALA A 438 21.32 -23.43 -10.12
C ALA A 438 22.18 -24.21 -11.12
N CYS A 439 21.99 -24.02 -12.42
CA CYS A 439 22.79 -24.67 -13.47
C CYS A 439 24.23 -24.16 -13.48
N VAL A 440 24.43 -22.84 -13.32
CA VAL A 440 25.73 -22.18 -13.52
C VAL A 440 26.59 -22.16 -12.25
N ALA A 441 25.99 -22.22 -11.06
CA ALA A 441 26.70 -22.09 -9.79
C ALA A 441 27.81 -23.13 -9.59
N LEU A 442 27.56 -24.41 -9.89
CA LEU A 442 28.53 -25.50 -9.74
C LEU A 442 29.66 -25.41 -10.78
N PRO A 443 29.39 -25.23 -12.09
CA PRO A 443 30.44 -25.04 -13.11
C PRO A 443 31.35 -23.86 -12.81
N VAL A 444 30.78 -22.69 -12.52
CA VAL A 444 31.55 -21.47 -12.21
C VAL A 444 32.48 -21.70 -11.00
N ARG A 445 31.97 -22.32 -9.93
CA ARG A 445 32.79 -22.62 -8.75
C ARG A 445 33.94 -23.61 -9.06
N ALA A 446 33.65 -24.63 -9.89
CA ALA A 446 34.66 -25.56 -10.37
C ALA A 446 35.71 -24.86 -11.24
N ALA A 447 35.28 -23.92 -12.10
CA ALA A 447 36.19 -23.11 -12.91
C ALA A 447 37.19 -22.34 -12.05
N PHE A 448 36.68 -21.64 -11.04
CA PHE A 448 37.57 -20.88 -10.12
C PHE A 448 38.50 -21.77 -9.31
N ALA A 449 38.03 -22.96 -8.87
CA ALA A 449 38.82 -23.90 -8.06
C ALA A 449 39.95 -24.59 -8.88
N HIS A 450 39.72 -24.86 -10.16
CA HIS A 450 40.62 -25.66 -11.02
C HIS A 450 41.31 -24.86 -12.16
N ARG A 451 41.37 -23.51 -12.05
CA ARG A 451 42.06 -22.66 -13.04
C ARG A 451 43.54 -22.98 -13.14
N ALA A 452 44.22 -23.29 -12.04
CA ALA A 452 45.61 -23.68 -11.98
C ALA A 452 45.71 -25.16 -11.62
N VAL A 453 46.50 -25.93 -12.38
CA VAL A 453 46.84 -27.30 -12.04
C VAL A 453 47.86 -27.24 -10.89
N ARG A 454 47.46 -27.50 -9.67
CA ARG A 454 48.36 -27.64 -8.53
C ARG A 454 48.66 -29.13 -8.36
N VAL A 455 49.92 -29.50 -8.58
CA VAL A 455 50.40 -30.81 -8.18
C VAL A 455 50.45 -30.84 -6.67
N HIS A 456 49.66 -31.73 -6.07
CA HIS A 456 49.58 -31.88 -4.59
C HIS A 456 50.86 -32.48 -4.06
N GLY A 457 51.68 -31.65 -3.49
CA GLY A 457 52.86 -31.99 -2.76
C GLY A 457 53.09 -30.96 -1.65
N GLY A 458 52.35 -31.04 -0.55
CA GLY A 458 52.58 -30.11 0.53
C GLY A 458 51.63 -30.37 1.73
N ARG A 459 52.19 -30.52 2.91
CA ARG A 459 51.54 -30.58 4.22
C ARG A 459 50.59 -29.38 4.38
N GLU A 460 49.31 -29.52 4.13
CA GLU A 460 48.29 -28.46 4.33
C GLU A 460 48.04 -28.19 5.81
N ASP A 461 48.62 -28.98 6.71
CA ASP A 461 48.32 -28.96 8.15
C ASP A 461 48.99 -27.81 8.96
N ILE A 462 49.95 -27.09 8.37
CA ILE A 462 50.81 -26.11 9.11
C ILE A 462 50.74 -24.67 8.55
N ALA A 463 50.17 -24.45 7.35
CA ALA A 463 50.08 -23.11 6.82
C ALA A 463 48.91 -22.34 7.46
N SER A 464 49.24 -21.34 8.24
CA SER A 464 48.29 -20.28 8.63
C SER A 464 47.75 -19.68 7.33
N VAL A 465 46.44 -19.98 6.98
CA VAL A 465 45.81 -19.49 5.74
C VAL A 465 45.62 -17.99 5.91
N ARG A 466 46.64 -17.21 5.53
CA ARG A 466 46.47 -15.79 5.29
C ARG A 466 45.56 -15.66 4.09
N PRO A 467 44.46 -14.84 4.16
CA PRO A 467 43.59 -14.63 3.02
C PRO A 467 44.41 -14.13 1.81
N SER A 468 44.20 -14.73 0.64
CA SER A 468 44.95 -14.32 -0.54
C SER A 468 44.66 -12.83 -0.84
N ARG A 469 45.69 -12.07 -1.24
CA ARG A 469 45.53 -10.63 -1.56
C ARG A 469 44.39 -10.38 -2.54
N ARG A 470 44.16 -11.28 -3.51
CA ARG A 470 43.04 -11.20 -4.46
C ARG A 470 41.67 -11.28 -3.78
N ARG A 471 41.50 -12.14 -2.80
CA ARG A 471 40.27 -12.26 -2.03
C ARG A 471 40.03 -11.01 -1.17
N THR A 472 41.09 -10.49 -0.56
CA THR A 472 41.00 -9.25 0.24
C THR A 472 40.59 -8.06 -0.63
N VAL A 473 41.19 -7.94 -1.83
CA VAL A 473 40.84 -6.89 -2.82
C VAL A 473 39.37 -7.04 -3.24
N ALA A 474 38.94 -8.25 -3.60
CA ALA A 474 37.53 -8.48 -3.99
C ALA A 474 36.51 -8.14 -2.85
N GLU A 475 36.83 -8.58 -1.62
CA GLU A 475 35.99 -8.24 -0.47
C GLU A 475 35.96 -6.72 -0.20
N LEU A 476 37.08 -6.02 -0.38
CA LEU A 476 37.20 -4.58 -0.21
C LEU A 476 36.44 -3.83 -1.34
N THR A 477 36.54 -4.31 -2.56
CA THR A 477 35.79 -3.74 -3.71
C THR A 477 34.29 -3.87 -3.49
N VAL A 478 33.80 -5.04 -3.05
CA VAL A 478 32.37 -5.22 -2.74
C VAL A 478 31.94 -4.32 -1.57
N LEU A 479 32.79 -4.18 -0.56
CA LEU A 479 32.51 -3.28 0.57
C LEU A 479 32.42 -1.81 0.12
N VAL A 480 33.37 -1.35 -0.71
CA VAL A 480 33.37 0.02 -1.23
C VAL A 480 32.15 0.26 -2.12
N LEU A 481 31.84 -0.68 -3.02
CA LEU A 481 30.65 -0.56 -3.87
C LEU A 481 29.35 -0.53 -3.04
N ALA A 482 29.24 -1.39 -2.04
CA ALA A 482 28.05 -1.42 -1.18
C ALA A 482 27.92 -0.13 -0.33
N THR A 483 29.03 0.37 0.23
CA THR A 483 29.03 1.64 0.97
C THR A 483 28.78 2.84 0.07
N ALA A 484 29.32 2.85 -1.14
CA ALA A 484 29.03 3.88 -2.13
C ALA A 484 27.55 3.89 -2.57
N ALA A 485 26.97 2.70 -2.77
CA ALA A 485 25.54 2.58 -3.07
C ALA A 485 24.65 3.10 -1.92
N VAL A 486 24.97 2.76 -0.68
CA VAL A 486 24.24 3.29 0.51
C VAL A 486 24.45 4.80 0.64
N ALA A 487 25.64 5.31 0.36
CA ALA A 487 25.92 6.76 0.41
C ALA A 487 25.20 7.51 -0.71
N ALA A 488 25.11 6.93 -1.92
CA ALA A 488 24.33 7.48 -3.03
C ALA A 488 22.84 7.57 -2.69
N LEU A 489 22.28 6.52 -2.08
CA LEU A 489 20.91 6.52 -1.57
C LEU A 489 20.62 7.62 -0.54
N ARG A 490 21.61 7.95 0.30
CA ARG A 490 21.45 9.05 1.28
C ARG A 490 21.58 10.45 0.68
N ARG A 491 22.32 10.59 -0.42
CA ARG A 491 22.56 11.89 -1.09
C ARG A 491 21.48 12.22 -2.12
N GLY A 492 20.92 11.21 -2.78
CA GLY A 492 19.84 11.35 -3.74
C GLY A 492 18.48 11.58 -3.06
N GLY A 493 18.46 12.40 -2.00
CA GLY A 493 17.30 12.66 -1.16
C GLY A 493 16.03 12.90 -1.95
N THR A 494 14.93 12.75 -1.28
CA THR A 494 13.53 12.76 -1.67
C THR A 494 13.05 13.87 -2.63
N ASP A 495 13.91 14.79 -3.06
CA ASP A 495 13.55 15.93 -3.91
C ASP A 495 13.40 15.57 -5.40
N ASP A 496 14.00 14.45 -5.86
CA ASP A 496 13.89 13.99 -7.26
C ASP A 496 12.90 12.82 -7.48
N ALA A 497 12.15 12.41 -6.47
CA ALA A 497 11.19 11.31 -6.55
C ALA A 497 9.97 11.60 -7.47
N GLY A 498 9.83 12.83 -7.94
CA GLY A 498 8.71 13.27 -8.80
C GLY A 498 8.94 13.17 -10.31
N SER A 499 10.16 12.93 -10.80
CA SER A 499 10.43 13.13 -12.22
C SER A 499 11.06 11.97 -13.01
N SER A 500 11.39 10.81 -12.38
CA SER A 500 11.90 9.66 -13.17
C SER A 500 11.53 8.34 -12.52
N GLY A 501 10.45 7.73 -13.02
CA GLY A 501 10.01 6.40 -12.60
C GLY A 501 11.08 5.33 -12.71
N GLY A 502 11.35 4.61 -11.64
CA GLY A 502 11.83 3.24 -11.69
C GLY A 502 13.23 2.91 -11.15
N SER A 503 14.24 3.78 -11.20
CA SER A 503 15.60 3.39 -10.76
C SER A 503 15.89 3.71 -9.29
N GLY A 504 15.34 4.77 -8.74
CA GLY A 504 15.51 5.17 -7.33
C GLY A 504 14.88 4.17 -6.35
N ASP A 505 13.67 3.75 -6.61
CA ASP A 505 12.90 2.81 -5.77
C ASP A 505 13.56 1.43 -5.65
N GLN A 506 14.16 0.93 -6.76
CA GLN A 506 14.88 -0.35 -6.75
C GLN A 506 16.15 -0.30 -5.89
N LEU A 507 16.85 0.83 -5.86
CA LEU A 507 18.03 1.02 -5.04
C LEU A 507 17.67 1.11 -3.54
N VAL A 508 16.60 1.78 -3.18
CA VAL A 508 16.08 1.83 -1.80
C VAL A 508 15.72 0.43 -1.32
N ALA A 509 15.08 -0.37 -2.17
CA ALA A 509 14.71 -1.75 -1.86
C ALA A 509 15.92 -2.68 -1.63
N LEU A 510 17.05 -2.42 -2.28
CA LEU A 510 18.31 -3.16 -2.08
C LEU A 510 19.07 -2.74 -0.82
N ALA A 511 18.77 -1.61 -0.21
CA ALA A 511 19.53 -1.07 0.91
C ALA A 511 19.66 -2.03 2.11
N PRO A 512 18.64 -2.73 2.61
CA PRO A 512 18.78 -3.69 3.71
C PRO A 512 19.72 -4.85 3.35
N VAL A 513 19.70 -5.30 2.09
CA VAL A 513 20.61 -6.35 1.59
C VAL A 513 22.03 -5.84 1.54
N LEU A 514 22.26 -4.62 1.04
CA LEU A 514 23.60 -4.00 0.99
C LEU A 514 24.19 -3.81 2.40
N VAL A 515 23.37 -3.34 3.34
CA VAL A 515 23.75 -3.22 4.75
C VAL A 515 24.09 -4.60 5.32
N GLY A 516 23.30 -5.62 5.01
CA GLY A 516 23.57 -7.02 5.36
C GLY A 516 24.90 -7.53 4.79
N VAL A 517 25.21 -7.22 3.54
CA VAL A 517 26.49 -7.57 2.90
C VAL A 517 27.68 -6.86 3.57
N ILE A 518 27.55 -5.55 3.82
CA ILE A 518 28.58 -4.76 4.54
C ILE A 518 28.84 -5.38 5.92
N ALA A 519 27.79 -5.62 6.68
CA ALA A 519 27.88 -6.21 8.00
C ALA A 519 28.50 -7.62 7.98
N ALA A 520 28.13 -8.46 7.01
CA ALA A 520 28.69 -9.79 6.85
C ALA A 520 30.19 -9.75 6.57
N LEU A 521 30.63 -8.87 5.68
CA LEU A 521 32.05 -8.70 5.35
C LEU A 521 32.86 -8.18 6.55
N VAL A 522 32.33 -7.17 7.24
CA VAL A 522 32.94 -6.61 8.46
C VAL A 522 32.98 -7.66 9.57
N LEU A 523 31.86 -8.36 9.81
CA LEU A 523 31.75 -9.32 10.89
C LEU A 523 32.65 -10.55 10.70
N VAL A 524 32.79 -11.04 9.46
CA VAL A 524 33.75 -12.11 9.11
C VAL A 524 35.19 -11.71 9.44
N ARG A 525 35.53 -10.44 9.32
CA ARG A 525 36.86 -9.91 9.64
C ARG A 525 37.06 -9.66 11.13
N LEU A 526 36.04 -9.18 11.81
CA LEU A 526 36.07 -8.88 13.25
C LEU A 526 35.94 -10.14 14.13
N TYR A 527 35.22 -11.16 13.63
CA TYR A 527 34.93 -12.39 14.36
C TYR A 527 36.14 -13.07 15.06
N PRO A 528 37.30 -13.24 14.41
CA PRO A 528 38.42 -13.93 15.05
C PRO A 528 39.02 -13.16 16.24
N PHE A 529 38.81 -11.82 16.28
CA PHE A 529 39.48 -10.95 17.25
C PHE A 529 38.99 -11.14 18.69
N PRO A 530 37.68 -11.05 19.02
CA PRO A 530 37.18 -11.31 20.37
C PRO A 530 37.38 -12.76 20.81
N LEU A 531 37.31 -13.73 19.89
CA LEU A 531 37.53 -15.13 20.22
C LEU A 531 38.99 -15.45 20.60
N ARG A 532 39.92 -14.80 19.89
CA ARG A 532 41.35 -14.91 20.24
C ARG A 532 41.65 -14.28 21.61
N ARG A 533 41.01 -13.15 21.95
CA ARG A 533 41.15 -12.51 23.24
C ARG A 533 40.53 -13.34 24.39
N LEU A 534 39.37 -13.97 24.14
CA LEU A 534 38.68 -14.81 25.09
C LEU A 534 39.37 -16.18 25.28
N ALA A 535 40.16 -16.65 24.30
CA ALA A 535 40.89 -17.91 24.41
C ALA A 535 41.97 -17.90 25.54
N GLY A 536 42.56 -16.74 25.86
CA GLY A 536 43.51 -16.57 26.95
C GLY A 536 42.89 -16.85 28.34
N PRO A 537 41.89 -16.12 28.81
CA PRO A 537 41.20 -16.39 30.08
C PRO A 537 40.51 -17.74 30.11
N ALA A 538 40.00 -18.26 28.97
CA ALA A 538 39.41 -19.60 28.91
C ALA A 538 40.44 -20.72 29.21
N GLY A 539 41.74 -20.51 28.90
CA GLY A 539 42.84 -21.42 29.24
C GLY A 539 43.08 -21.57 30.75
N ARG A 540 42.56 -20.62 31.55
CA ARG A 540 42.65 -20.67 33.04
C ARG A 540 41.50 -21.43 33.67
N LEU A 541 40.44 -21.78 32.90
CA LEU A 541 39.32 -22.59 33.39
C LEU A 541 39.72 -24.08 33.44
N ARG A 542 39.32 -24.76 34.49
CA ARG A 542 39.54 -26.23 34.65
C ARG A 542 38.75 -26.99 33.56
N GLY A 543 39.44 -27.55 32.54
CA GLY A 543 38.91 -28.43 31.52
C GLY A 543 39.43 -28.15 30.11
N VAL A 544 39.61 -29.20 29.30
CA VAL A 544 40.21 -29.14 27.94
C VAL A 544 39.20 -28.65 26.88
N VAL A 545 37.90 -28.78 27.14
CA VAL A 545 36.86 -28.57 26.13
C VAL A 545 36.69 -27.09 25.80
N ALA A 546 36.62 -26.18 26.76
CA ALA A 546 36.36 -24.76 26.54
C ALA A 546 37.51 -24.04 25.82
N PRO A 547 38.78 -24.21 26.22
CA PRO A 547 39.90 -23.61 25.48
C PRO A 547 40.03 -24.12 24.06
N LEU A 548 39.83 -25.41 23.85
CA LEU A 548 39.93 -26.03 22.54
C LEU A 548 38.82 -25.57 21.58
N SER A 549 37.58 -25.43 22.08
CA SER A 549 36.45 -24.94 21.27
C SER A 549 36.63 -23.49 20.85
N LEU A 550 37.07 -22.59 21.76
CA LEU A 550 37.30 -21.18 21.49
C LEU A 550 38.52 -20.95 20.57
N ALA A 551 39.62 -21.66 20.81
CA ALA A 551 40.80 -21.58 19.95
C ALA A 551 40.48 -22.03 18.52
N ARG A 552 39.65 -23.03 18.36
CA ARG A 552 39.24 -23.54 17.06
C ARG A 552 38.23 -22.63 16.38
N ALA A 553 37.21 -22.15 17.08
CA ALA A 553 36.26 -21.18 16.56
C ALA A 553 36.95 -19.92 16.02
N GLY A 554 38.07 -19.49 16.64
CA GLY A 554 38.91 -18.38 16.19
C GLY A 554 39.75 -18.62 14.92
N ARG A 555 39.92 -19.89 14.52
CA ARG A 555 40.75 -20.28 13.34
C ARG A 555 39.93 -20.57 12.05
N THR A 556 38.60 -20.77 12.15
CA THR A 556 37.75 -21.26 11.04
C THR A 556 37.15 -20.15 10.17
N SER A 557 37.86 -19.08 9.88
CA SER A 557 37.29 -17.86 9.28
C SER A 557 36.84 -17.92 7.81
N ALA A 558 37.29 -18.87 7.01
CA ALA A 558 37.06 -18.85 5.56
C ALA A 558 35.76 -19.56 5.09
N SER A 559 35.26 -20.53 5.86
CA SER A 559 34.11 -21.34 5.47
C SER A 559 32.76 -20.79 5.96
N THR A 560 32.79 -19.79 6.84
CA THR A 560 31.60 -19.25 7.54
C THR A 560 30.94 -18.04 6.87
N ALA A 561 31.55 -17.44 5.85
CA ALA A 561 31.08 -16.19 5.26
C ALA A 561 29.69 -16.31 4.62
N LEU A 562 29.41 -17.35 3.83
CA LEU A 562 28.11 -17.51 3.16
C LEU A 562 26.96 -17.82 4.14
N PRO A 563 27.11 -18.75 5.08
CA PRO A 563 26.07 -18.96 6.11
C PRO A 563 25.79 -17.70 6.92
N LEU A 564 26.84 -16.97 7.31
CA LEU A 564 26.68 -15.72 8.04
C LEU A 564 25.98 -14.66 7.20
N LEU A 565 26.32 -14.52 5.92
CA LEU A 565 25.62 -13.63 5.00
C LEU A 565 24.13 -13.96 4.92
N ALA A 566 23.76 -15.24 4.73
CA ALA A 566 22.38 -15.66 4.67
C ALA A 566 21.61 -15.32 5.96
N LEU A 567 22.22 -15.62 7.13
CA LEU A 567 21.61 -15.32 8.42
C LEU A 567 21.45 -13.81 8.65
N LEU A 568 22.49 -13.03 8.37
CA LEU A 568 22.44 -11.58 8.55
C LEU A 568 21.42 -10.93 7.62
N THR A 569 21.40 -11.32 6.33
CA THR A 569 20.41 -10.78 5.39
C THR A 569 18.99 -11.15 5.80
N ALA A 570 18.73 -12.40 6.19
CA ALA A 570 17.43 -12.83 6.67
C ALA A 570 16.98 -12.06 7.93
N LEU A 571 17.89 -11.89 8.91
CA LEU A 571 17.61 -11.15 10.14
C LEU A 571 17.39 -9.66 9.86
N THR A 572 18.20 -9.04 9.00
CA THR A 572 18.03 -7.63 8.62
C THR A 572 16.69 -7.39 7.93
N THR A 573 16.31 -8.27 6.98
CA THR A 573 15.04 -8.18 6.29
C THR A 573 13.87 -8.37 7.25
N ALA A 574 13.95 -9.35 8.16
CA ALA A 574 12.91 -9.60 9.16
C ALA A 574 12.75 -8.43 10.15
N ALA A 575 13.89 -7.89 10.65
CA ALA A 575 13.90 -6.77 11.58
C ALA A 575 13.37 -5.47 10.94
N PHE A 576 13.81 -5.20 9.72
CA PHE A 576 13.37 -4.02 8.96
C PHE A 576 11.86 -4.06 8.75
N GLY A 577 11.34 -5.12 8.17
CA GLY A 577 9.92 -5.19 7.86
C GLY A 577 9.02 -5.35 9.07
N GLY A 578 9.48 -6.06 10.11
CA GLY A 578 8.77 -6.08 11.38
C GLY A 578 8.62 -4.68 11.96
N SER A 579 9.68 -3.86 11.92
CA SER A 579 9.64 -2.46 12.36
C SER A 579 8.76 -1.58 11.46
N VAL A 580 8.75 -1.82 10.14
CA VAL A 580 7.85 -1.11 9.21
C VAL A 580 6.40 -1.47 9.51
N LEU A 581 6.07 -2.75 9.67
CA LEU A 581 4.71 -3.18 10.02
C LEU A 581 4.25 -2.61 11.37
N ALA A 582 5.09 -2.65 12.39
CA ALA A 582 4.80 -2.04 13.69
C ALA A 582 4.59 -0.51 13.57
N GLY A 583 5.42 0.15 12.75
CA GLY A 583 5.28 1.57 12.45
C GLY A 583 3.97 1.90 11.73
N VAL A 584 3.57 1.10 10.74
CA VAL A 584 2.28 1.26 10.02
C VAL A 584 1.10 1.08 10.99
N HIS A 585 1.13 0.07 11.87
CA HIS A 585 0.09 -0.11 12.88
C HIS A 585 -0.02 1.11 13.82
N THR A 586 1.12 1.60 14.31
CA THR A 586 1.18 2.79 15.18
C THR A 586 0.67 4.04 14.45
N ALA A 587 1.05 4.19 13.18
CA ALA A 587 0.60 5.32 12.34
C ALA A 587 -0.91 5.27 12.08
N ARG A 588 -1.49 4.08 11.84
CA ARG A 588 -2.94 3.89 11.70
C ARG A 588 -3.68 4.22 12.99
N ASP A 589 -3.17 3.77 14.13
CA ASP A 589 -3.75 4.08 15.43
C ASP A 589 -3.75 5.58 15.72
N HIS A 590 -2.66 6.26 15.36
CA HIS A 590 -2.52 7.69 15.51
C HIS A 590 -3.40 8.47 14.52
N ALA A 591 -3.45 8.05 13.26
CA ALA A 591 -4.32 8.65 12.24
C ALA A 591 -5.81 8.48 12.59
N ALA A 592 -6.22 7.30 13.08
CA ALA A 592 -7.59 7.08 13.55
C ALA A 592 -7.93 7.95 14.76
N LEU A 593 -6.97 8.14 15.68
CA LEU A 593 -7.13 9.06 16.81
C LEU A 593 -7.31 10.50 16.32
N LEU A 594 -6.45 10.95 15.41
CA LEU A 594 -6.54 12.31 14.87
C LEU A 594 -7.85 12.53 14.08
N ALA A 595 -8.28 11.54 13.28
CA ALA A 595 -9.53 11.62 12.50
C ALA A 595 -10.78 11.65 13.37
N THR A 596 -10.76 11.03 14.55
CA THR A 596 -11.89 11.01 15.48
C THR A 596 -11.77 12.10 16.55
N GLY A 597 -10.52 12.46 16.90
CA GLY A 597 -10.17 13.40 17.96
C GLY A 597 -10.25 12.82 19.37
N ALA A 598 -10.82 11.62 19.53
CA ALA A 598 -10.97 10.90 20.79
C ALA A 598 -11.16 9.39 20.53
N ASP A 599 -11.35 8.57 21.57
CA ASP A 599 -11.71 7.15 21.40
C ASP A 599 -13.11 6.99 20.79
N GLY A 600 -13.99 7.99 21.04
CA GLY A 600 -15.29 8.12 20.41
C GLY A 600 -15.69 9.60 20.28
N ARG A 601 -16.42 9.93 19.22
CA ARG A 601 -16.96 11.25 18.93
C ARG A 601 -18.44 11.14 18.63
N ILE A 602 -19.24 11.95 19.31
CA ILE A 602 -20.67 12.11 19.05
C ILE A 602 -20.87 13.55 18.61
N GLU A 603 -21.44 13.77 17.45
CA GLU A 603 -21.56 15.10 16.85
C GLU A 603 -22.93 15.31 16.24
N ALA A 604 -23.45 16.52 16.33
CA ALA A 604 -24.69 16.94 15.68
C ALA A 604 -24.47 18.28 14.98
N THR A 605 -25.25 18.53 13.93
CA THR A 605 -25.31 19.82 13.24
C THR A 605 -25.90 20.93 14.12
N HIS A 606 -26.59 20.56 15.19
CA HIS A 606 -27.26 21.45 16.12
C HIS A 606 -26.77 21.19 17.55
N ALA A 607 -27.11 22.05 18.48
CA ALA A 607 -26.78 21.85 19.89
C ALA A 607 -27.30 20.50 20.41
N LEU A 608 -26.43 19.75 21.07
CA LEU A 608 -26.77 18.48 21.69
C LEU A 608 -27.80 18.64 22.79
N PRO A 609 -28.72 17.68 22.97
CA PRO A 609 -29.65 17.66 24.09
C PRO A 609 -28.91 17.71 25.44
N THR A 610 -29.34 18.51 26.37
CA THR A 610 -28.70 18.71 27.69
C THR A 610 -28.58 17.44 28.52
N ALA A 611 -29.48 16.47 28.34
CA ALA A 611 -29.44 15.18 29.02
C ALA A 611 -28.47 14.16 28.36
N LEU A 612 -28.00 14.42 27.13
CA LEU A 612 -27.18 13.48 26.35
C LEU A 612 -25.85 13.15 27.05
N PRO A 613 -25.04 14.10 27.53
CA PRO A 613 -23.77 13.81 28.18
C PRO A 613 -23.90 12.87 29.39
N GLY A 614 -25.00 12.97 30.16
CA GLY A 614 -25.29 12.04 31.26
C GLY A 614 -25.56 10.62 30.76
N ARG A 615 -26.49 10.46 29.80
CA ARG A 615 -26.83 9.15 29.23
C ARG A 615 -25.64 8.45 28.61
N ILE A 616 -24.75 9.21 27.97
CA ILE A 616 -23.54 8.65 27.33
C ILE A 616 -22.51 8.21 28.36
N ARG A 617 -22.33 8.96 29.47
CA ARG A 617 -21.43 8.57 30.57
C ARG A 617 -21.85 7.25 31.21
N ASP A 618 -23.15 7.02 31.31
CA ASP A 618 -23.72 5.79 31.88
C ASP A 618 -23.59 4.58 30.93
N THR A 619 -23.14 4.79 29.68
CA THR A 619 -22.97 3.71 28.73
C THR A 619 -21.70 2.91 29.03
N ARG A 620 -21.83 1.59 29.01
CA ARG A 620 -20.70 0.68 29.32
C ARG A 620 -19.48 0.94 28.41
N GLY A 621 -18.31 1.09 29.04
CA GLY A 621 -17.04 1.32 28.37
C GLY A 621 -16.64 2.78 28.25
N VAL A 622 -17.52 3.73 28.50
CA VAL A 622 -17.19 5.16 28.56
C VAL A 622 -16.54 5.48 29.92
N ARG A 623 -15.37 6.11 29.86
CA ARG A 623 -14.64 6.57 31.05
C ARG A 623 -14.94 8.04 31.32
N GLU A 624 -14.81 8.86 30.30
CA GLU A 624 -15.09 10.29 30.35
C GLU A 624 -15.83 10.73 29.09
N ALA A 625 -16.67 11.76 29.22
CA ALA A 625 -17.37 12.40 28.12
C ALA A 625 -17.27 13.92 28.28
N VAL A 626 -16.48 14.54 27.41
CA VAL A 626 -16.15 15.98 27.46
C VAL A 626 -16.97 16.72 26.40
N PRO A 627 -17.90 17.60 26.81
CA PRO A 627 -18.69 18.38 25.87
C PRO A 627 -17.86 19.54 25.29
N VAL A 628 -17.94 19.73 23.98
CA VAL A 628 -17.30 20.83 23.24
C VAL A 628 -18.31 21.50 22.32
N SER A 629 -18.18 22.81 22.13
CA SER A 629 -18.92 23.56 21.12
C SER A 629 -17.99 23.85 19.94
N VAL A 630 -18.37 23.49 18.71
CA VAL A 630 -17.57 23.69 17.50
C VAL A 630 -18.38 24.51 16.49
N ALA A 631 -17.83 25.64 16.06
CA ALA A 631 -18.31 26.43 14.93
C ALA A 631 -17.27 26.31 13.80
N TYR A 632 -17.59 25.54 12.77
CA TYR A 632 -16.65 25.16 11.70
C TYR A 632 -16.34 26.28 10.72
N ARG A 633 -17.25 27.24 10.55
CA ARG A 633 -17.17 28.33 9.57
C ARG A 633 -17.03 29.71 10.21
N ALA A 634 -16.33 29.78 11.34
CA ALA A 634 -16.07 31.08 11.95
C ALA A 634 -15.13 31.91 11.08
N GLN A 635 -15.40 33.21 10.94
CA GLN A 635 -14.65 34.14 10.10
C GLN A 635 -13.72 34.98 10.97
N ALA A 636 -12.42 34.72 10.89
CA ALA A 636 -11.41 35.53 11.58
C ALA A 636 -11.05 36.78 10.72
N ARG A 637 -11.17 37.99 11.31
CA ARG A 637 -10.95 39.27 10.59
C ARG A 637 -10.06 40.19 11.38
N ARG A 638 -9.11 40.85 10.71
CA ARG A 638 -8.30 41.90 11.27
C ARG A 638 -8.82 43.27 10.77
N GLY A 639 -9.40 44.07 11.67
CA GLY A 639 -9.92 45.40 11.30
C GLY A 639 -11.21 45.31 10.45
N SER A 640 -11.46 46.36 9.66
CA SER A 640 -12.62 46.50 8.78
C SER A 640 -12.43 45.85 7.38
N GLY A 641 -11.43 45.01 7.20
CA GLY A 641 -11.15 44.32 5.93
C GLY A 641 -12.27 43.39 5.51
N THR A 642 -12.57 43.31 4.22
CA THR A 642 -13.65 42.50 3.61
C THR A 642 -13.33 41.03 3.54
N ALA A 643 -12.05 40.62 3.46
CA ALA A 643 -11.64 39.21 3.41
C ALA A 643 -11.46 38.64 4.82
N GLY A 644 -12.28 37.67 5.19
CA GLY A 644 -12.15 36.90 6.43
C GLY A 644 -11.49 35.54 6.15
N GLU A 645 -10.68 35.07 7.11
CA GLU A 645 -10.14 33.71 7.08
C GLU A 645 -11.11 32.76 7.78
N THR A 646 -11.46 31.67 7.12
CA THR A 646 -12.34 30.66 7.71
C THR A 646 -11.51 29.77 8.64
N ALA A 647 -11.96 29.64 9.89
CA ALA A 647 -11.35 28.80 10.91
C ALA A 647 -12.41 28.18 11.80
N ALA A 648 -12.12 27.04 12.41
CA ALA A 648 -13.00 26.44 13.41
C ALA A 648 -12.79 27.13 14.77
N LEU A 649 -13.87 27.69 15.35
CA LEU A 649 -13.85 28.15 16.74
C LEU A 649 -14.36 27.06 17.67
N VAL A 650 -13.54 26.66 18.63
CA VAL A 650 -13.83 25.60 19.59
C VAL A 650 -13.96 26.17 21.00
N GLY A 651 -15.14 26.03 21.58
CA GLY A 651 -15.36 26.36 22.98
C GLY A 651 -15.23 25.11 23.87
N VAL A 652 -14.32 25.13 24.83
CA VAL A 652 -14.01 24.00 25.71
C VAL A 652 -14.06 24.39 27.18
N GLU A 653 -14.25 23.41 28.06
CA GLU A 653 -13.92 23.55 29.48
C GLU A 653 -12.43 23.23 29.67
N PRO A 654 -11.54 24.20 30.03
CA PRO A 654 -10.10 24.00 29.96
C PRO A 654 -9.55 22.84 30.80
N GLY A 655 -10.19 22.55 31.97
CA GLY A 655 -9.77 21.49 32.88
C GLY A 655 -9.97 20.08 32.29
N PRO A 656 -11.23 19.66 32.07
CA PRO A 656 -11.59 18.35 31.48
C PRO A 656 -10.97 18.16 30.10
N TYR A 657 -10.96 19.21 29.27
CA TYR A 657 -10.35 19.11 27.93
C TYR A 657 -8.83 18.89 27.95
N GLY A 658 -8.14 19.56 28.88
CA GLY A 658 -6.73 19.35 29.12
C GLY A 658 -6.40 17.97 29.68
N GLN A 659 -7.31 17.35 30.45
CA GLN A 659 -7.17 15.97 30.90
C GLN A 659 -7.37 15.00 29.74
N LEU A 660 -8.42 15.18 28.94
CA LEU A 660 -8.67 14.42 27.73
C LEU A 660 -7.45 14.42 26.78
N SER A 661 -6.86 15.59 26.50
CA SER A 661 -5.70 15.72 25.63
C SER A 661 -4.49 14.94 26.13
N ARG A 662 -4.27 14.86 27.45
CA ARG A 662 -3.19 14.06 28.05
C ARG A 662 -3.46 12.57 27.99
N GLU A 663 -4.69 12.13 28.27
CA GLU A 663 -5.10 10.72 28.20
C GLU A 663 -4.97 10.15 26.78
N LEU A 664 -5.21 10.97 25.77
CA LEU A 664 -5.10 10.62 24.36
C LEU A 664 -3.66 10.75 23.79
N ASP A 665 -2.69 11.11 24.61
CA ASP A 665 -1.29 11.35 24.21
C ASP A 665 -1.12 12.40 23.08
N LEU A 666 -2.07 13.36 23.01
CA LEU A 666 -2.01 14.48 22.07
C LEU A 666 -1.19 15.67 22.62
N GLY A 667 -0.40 15.43 23.64
CA GLY A 667 0.50 16.38 24.29
C GLY A 667 -0.17 17.23 25.37
N GLY A 668 0.65 17.94 26.17
CA GLY A 668 0.16 18.74 27.27
C GLY A 668 -0.66 19.94 26.77
N PHE A 669 -1.93 20.05 27.11
CA PHE A 669 -2.78 21.18 26.77
C PHE A 669 -2.60 22.31 27.80
N PRO A 670 -2.26 23.56 27.40
CA PRO A 670 -2.00 24.67 28.32
C PRO A 670 -3.31 25.26 28.85
N ALA A 671 -4.09 24.50 29.60
CA ALA A 671 -5.41 24.89 30.13
C ALA A 671 -5.38 26.20 30.94
N ARG A 672 -4.25 26.53 31.59
CA ARG A 672 -4.11 27.75 32.37
C ARG A 672 -4.11 29.02 31.52
N THR A 673 -3.65 28.94 30.26
CA THR A 673 -3.60 30.11 29.37
C THR A 673 -4.95 30.51 28.82
N LEU A 674 -5.95 29.61 28.83
CA LEU A 674 -7.32 29.92 28.44
C LEU A 674 -8.13 30.57 29.56
N ARG A 675 -7.75 30.38 30.82
CA ARG A 675 -8.42 31.04 31.95
C ARG A 675 -8.05 32.50 31.90
N ALA A 676 -9.03 33.38 31.69
CA ALA A 676 -8.84 34.81 31.72
C ALA A 676 -8.20 35.23 33.04
N THR A 677 -6.97 35.74 33.03
CA THR A 677 -6.39 36.48 34.14
C THR A 677 -7.04 37.85 34.20
N GLY A 678 -8.32 37.89 34.62
CA GLY A 678 -8.95 39.16 35.00
C GLY A 678 -9.07 39.17 36.50
N PRO A 679 -8.79 40.30 37.20
CA PRO A 679 -9.09 40.42 38.61
C PRO A 679 -10.58 40.28 38.80
N GLY A 680 -11.01 39.39 39.73
CA GLY A 680 -12.37 39.11 40.07
C GLY A 680 -13.20 40.36 40.27
N GLY A 681 -14.35 40.33 39.70
CA GLY A 681 -15.33 41.36 39.82
C GLY A 681 -16.72 40.81 39.53
N SER A 682 -17.34 40.10 40.49
CA SER A 682 -18.79 40.16 40.63
C SER A 682 -19.18 41.59 40.98
N GLY A 683 -19.33 42.42 39.95
CA GLY A 683 -19.79 43.77 40.06
C GLY A 683 -20.93 44.01 39.11
N SER A 684 -22.15 43.90 39.59
CA SER A 684 -23.32 44.54 38.99
C SER A 684 -23.08 46.07 38.98
N GLY A 685 -22.51 46.55 37.88
CA GLY A 685 -22.32 47.97 37.64
C GLY A 685 -22.74 48.31 36.23
N SER A 686 -23.90 48.89 36.07
CA SER A 686 -24.36 49.59 34.89
C SER A 686 -23.39 50.73 34.57
N GLY A 687 -22.42 50.48 33.73
CA GLY A 687 -21.46 51.46 33.18
C GLY A 687 -21.33 51.25 31.69
N SER A 688 -21.91 52.13 30.90
CA SER A 688 -21.83 52.29 29.46
C SER A 688 -20.38 52.60 29.03
N GLY A 689 -19.60 51.50 28.79
CA GLY A 689 -18.27 51.63 28.24
C GLY A 689 -17.95 50.42 27.40
N SER A 690 -17.95 50.55 26.07
CA SER A 690 -17.79 49.48 25.05
C SER A 690 -16.35 48.91 24.95
N GLY A 691 -15.85 48.37 26.06
CA GLY A 691 -14.62 47.55 26.06
C GLY A 691 -14.99 46.07 25.90
N LYS A 692 -15.01 45.56 24.67
CA LYS A 692 -15.20 44.11 24.39
C LYS A 692 -14.10 43.32 25.09
N ALA A 693 -14.48 42.41 26.00
CA ALA A 693 -13.54 41.53 26.68
C ALA A 693 -12.73 40.72 25.62
N VAL A 694 -11.40 40.80 25.70
CA VAL A 694 -10.51 40.04 24.81
C VAL A 694 -10.31 38.66 25.40
N VAL A 695 -10.73 37.65 24.66
CA VAL A 695 -10.68 36.22 25.05
C VAL A 695 -9.34 35.61 24.66
N PRO A 696 -8.58 34.99 25.59
CA PRO A 696 -7.38 34.28 25.21
C PRO A 696 -7.73 33.03 24.41
N ALA A 697 -6.97 32.77 23.33
CA ALA A 697 -7.18 31.62 22.42
C ALA A 697 -5.90 30.84 22.21
N ILE A 698 -6.05 29.52 22.01
CA ILE A 698 -4.99 28.66 21.45
C ILE A 698 -5.28 28.50 19.95
N ALA A 699 -4.29 28.78 19.09
CA ALA A 699 -4.47 28.78 17.64
C ALA A 699 -3.61 27.74 16.94
N SER A 700 -4.03 27.36 15.72
CA SER A 700 -3.18 26.64 14.77
C SER A 700 -1.98 27.51 14.33
N PRO A 701 -0.84 26.91 13.89
CA PRO A 701 0.34 27.64 13.47
C PRO A 701 0.08 28.59 12.31
N SER A 702 -0.74 28.21 11.36
CA SER A 702 -1.15 29.00 10.18
C SER A 702 -1.86 30.30 10.60
N LEU A 703 -2.86 30.21 11.51
CA LEU A 703 -3.54 31.36 12.05
C LEU A 703 -2.60 32.24 12.90
N ALA A 704 -1.75 31.59 13.70
CA ALA A 704 -0.77 32.33 14.51
C ALA A 704 0.21 33.10 13.65
N ALA A 705 0.68 32.57 12.53
CA ALA A 705 1.54 33.25 11.57
C ALA A 705 0.84 34.45 10.91
N ARG A 706 -0.46 34.34 10.62
CA ARG A 706 -1.24 35.40 9.93
C ARG A 706 -1.72 36.50 10.88
N PHE A 707 -2.22 36.13 12.05
CA PHE A 707 -2.83 37.11 12.97
C PHE A 707 -1.88 37.58 14.07
N GLY A 708 -0.80 36.84 14.40
CA GLY A 708 0.13 37.19 15.46
C GLY A 708 -0.54 37.27 16.83
N THR A 709 0.03 38.10 17.73
CA THR A 709 -0.45 38.24 19.13
C THR A 709 -1.43 39.40 19.35
N ALA A 710 -1.71 40.19 18.31
CA ALA A 710 -2.66 41.32 18.41
C ALA A 710 -4.11 40.79 18.47
N PRO A 711 -5.02 41.48 19.20
CA PRO A 711 -6.42 41.11 19.22
C PRO A 711 -7.07 41.22 17.84
N PHE A 712 -7.94 40.30 17.48
CA PHE A 712 -8.72 40.30 16.24
C PHE A 712 -10.15 39.78 16.50
N SER A 713 -11.08 40.10 15.58
CA SER A 713 -12.47 39.67 15.72
C SER A 713 -12.72 38.38 14.99
N VAL A 714 -13.51 37.49 15.61
CA VAL A 714 -14.02 36.26 15.02
C VAL A 714 -15.53 36.35 14.98
N GLN A 715 -16.12 36.26 13.80
CA GLN A 715 -17.54 36.22 13.59
C GLN A 715 -17.98 34.77 13.47
N LEU A 716 -18.95 34.34 14.30
CA LEU A 716 -19.50 32.99 14.27
C LEU A 716 -20.69 32.89 13.31
N GLU A 717 -21.13 31.66 13.06
CA GLU A 717 -22.27 31.37 12.18
C GLU A 717 -23.61 31.94 12.69
N ASP A 718 -23.72 32.26 13.98
CA ASP A 718 -24.88 32.90 14.60
C ASP A 718 -24.80 34.45 14.62
N ASP A 719 -23.92 35.03 13.79
CA ASP A 719 -23.58 36.44 13.71
C ASP A 719 -22.99 37.06 14.99
N SER A 720 -22.79 36.27 16.04
CA SER A 720 -22.08 36.75 17.23
C SER A 720 -20.60 37.02 16.94
N LYS A 721 -20.03 38.04 17.56
CA LYS A 721 -18.64 38.47 17.41
C LYS A 721 -17.89 38.32 18.71
N VAL A 722 -16.77 37.60 18.66
CA VAL A 722 -15.85 37.40 19.79
C VAL A 722 -14.51 38.02 19.43
N THR A 723 -13.95 38.85 20.33
CA THR A 723 -12.61 39.38 20.16
C THR A 723 -11.63 38.44 20.84
N VAL A 724 -10.71 37.84 20.07
CA VAL A 724 -9.73 36.88 20.55
C VAL A 724 -8.31 37.39 20.46
N ARG A 725 -7.42 36.87 21.32
CA ARG A 725 -5.98 37.10 21.27
C ARG A 725 -5.29 35.73 21.40
N ILE A 726 -4.36 35.45 20.49
CA ILE A 726 -3.61 34.20 20.55
C ILE A 726 -2.65 34.25 21.74
N ALA A 727 -2.83 33.32 22.67
CA ALA A 727 -2.05 33.15 23.88
C ALA A 727 -1.08 31.95 23.81
N ALA A 728 -1.38 30.95 22.96
CA ALA A 728 -0.53 29.80 22.71
C ALA A 728 -0.80 29.23 21.30
N VAL A 729 0.16 28.46 20.76
CA VAL A 729 0.07 27.84 19.44
C VAL A 729 0.18 26.32 19.59
N ARG A 730 -0.63 25.59 18.85
CA ARG A 730 -0.68 24.13 18.83
C ARG A 730 -0.91 23.60 17.43
N ASP A 731 -0.22 22.51 17.10
CA ASP A 731 -0.38 21.85 15.80
C ASP A 731 -1.69 21.06 15.69
N VAL A 732 -2.17 20.52 16.82
CA VAL A 732 -3.32 19.59 16.85
C VAL A 732 -4.21 19.87 18.07
N THR A 733 -5.52 19.70 17.88
CA THR A 733 -6.52 19.74 18.96
C THR A 733 -7.51 18.57 18.82
N PRO A 734 -7.96 17.89 19.91
CA PRO A 734 -8.94 16.81 19.84
C PRO A 734 -10.26 17.20 19.16
N ALA A 735 -10.69 18.45 19.28
CA ALA A 735 -12.02 18.86 18.85
C ALA A 735 -12.15 19.02 17.32
N VAL A 736 -11.07 19.32 16.60
CA VAL A 736 -11.09 19.62 15.16
C VAL A 736 -9.90 18.99 14.49
N THR A 737 -10.16 18.37 13.33
CA THR A 737 -9.15 17.73 12.47
C THR A 737 -9.06 18.48 11.13
N ASP A 738 -7.85 18.65 10.61
CA ASP A 738 -7.54 19.19 9.27
C ASP A 738 -8.06 20.60 8.94
N LEU A 739 -8.41 21.39 9.95
CA LEU A 739 -8.83 22.78 9.78
C LEU A 739 -7.99 23.70 10.66
N ASP A 740 -7.83 24.93 10.22
CA ASP A 740 -7.35 26.01 11.08
C ASP A 740 -8.32 26.22 12.24
N PHE A 741 -7.79 26.33 13.45
CA PHE A 741 -8.62 26.36 14.65
C PHE A 741 -8.21 27.43 15.67
N LEU A 742 -9.20 27.83 16.43
CA LEU A 742 -9.08 28.66 17.62
C LEU A 742 -9.79 27.98 18.78
N VAL A 743 -9.07 27.61 19.83
CA VAL A 743 -9.66 27.04 21.04
C VAL A 743 -9.76 28.13 22.08
N VAL A 744 -10.96 28.32 22.65
CA VAL A 744 -11.28 29.32 23.68
C VAL A 744 -12.02 28.68 24.86
N ASP A 745 -12.07 29.38 25.99
CA ASP A 745 -12.91 28.97 27.10
C ASP A 745 -14.40 29.12 26.70
N ARG A 746 -15.16 28.04 26.86
CA ARG A 746 -16.60 28.02 26.55
C ARG A 746 -17.40 29.05 27.32
N GLU A 747 -17.00 29.37 28.56
CA GLU A 747 -17.68 30.37 29.40
C GLU A 747 -17.55 31.81 28.82
N ALA A 748 -16.55 32.05 27.99
CA ALA A 748 -16.36 33.34 27.33
C ALA A 748 -17.22 33.53 26.06
N LEU A 749 -17.93 32.49 25.62
CA LEU A 749 -18.83 32.52 24.45
C LEU A 749 -20.24 32.94 24.83
N THR A 750 -21.02 33.42 23.86
CA THR A 750 -22.45 33.67 24.04
C THR A 750 -23.21 32.40 24.44
N ARG A 751 -24.29 32.49 25.15
CA ARG A 751 -25.12 31.33 25.60
C ARG A 751 -25.50 30.40 24.44
N ARG A 752 -25.65 30.92 23.22
CA ARG A 752 -25.99 30.12 22.03
C ARG A 752 -24.76 29.41 21.50
N ALA A 753 -23.64 30.12 21.33
CA ALA A 753 -22.37 29.56 20.85
C ALA A 753 -21.70 28.60 21.85
N ALA A 754 -21.97 28.75 23.14
CA ALA A 754 -21.50 27.90 24.23
C ALA A 754 -22.21 26.53 24.32
N ARG A 755 -23.31 26.32 23.60
CA ARG A 755 -24.02 25.03 23.63
C ARG A 755 -23.17 23.95 22.97
N PRO A 756 -22.97 22.79 23.63
CA PRO A 756 -22.20 21.72 23.03
C PRO A 756 -22.79 21.22 21.70
N THR A 757 -21.98 21.08 20.68
CA THR A 757 -22.34 20.47 19.40
C THR A 757 -21.71 19.11 19.24
N ALA A 758 -20.63 18.84 20.01
CA ALA A 758 -19.97 17.55 20.00
C ALA A 758 -19.61 17.08 21.41
N LEU A 759 -19.45 15.77 21.56
CA LEU A 759 -19.04 15.10 22.79
C LEU A 759 -17.85 14.21 22.47
N LEU A 760 -16.72 14.45 23.12
CA LEU A 760 -15.50 13.66 22.97
C LEU A 760 -15.44 12.63 24.09
N LEU A 761 -15.22 11.36 23.74
CA LEU A 761 -15.29 10.22 24.65
C LEU A 761 -13.92 9.57 24.81
N THR A 762 -13.57 9.21 26.05
CA THR A 762 -12.48 8.29 26.34
C THR A 762 -13.00 6.96 26.88
N GLY A 763 -12.36 5.84 26.47
CA GLY A 763 -12.71 4.51 26.97
C GLY A 763 -12.01 3.39 26.20
N GLY A 764 -11.67 2.30 26.87
CA GLY A 764 -10.91 1.20 26.28
C GLY A 764 -11.67 0.30 25.31
N HIS A 765 -12.99 0.14 25.49
CA HIS A 765 -13.86 -0.71 24.68
C HIS A 765 -15.26 -0.09 24.59
N LEU A 766 -15.41 0.89 23.71
CA LEU A 766 -16.67 1.56 23.48
C LEU A 766 -17.61 0.68 22.64
N ASP A 767 -18.83 0.44 23.15
CA ASP A 767 -19.87 -0.26 22.39
C ASP A 767 -20.61 0.71 21.47
N GLY A 768 -20.26 0.69 20.17
CA GLY A 768 -20.85 1.56 19.15
C GLY A 768 -22.37 1.41 19.01
N ALA A 769 -22.90 0.19 19.16
CA ALA A 769 -24.33 -0.03 19.06
C ALA A 769 -25.08 0.56 20.28
N ALA A 770 -24.53 0.42 21.48
CA ALA A 770 -25.07 1.02 22.68
C ALA A 770 -25.03 2.55 22.63
N LEU A 771 -23.89 3.12 22.17
CA LEU A 771 -23.72 4.56 22.02
C LEU A 771 -24.69 5.16 20.99
N ARG A 772 -24.88 4.53 19.83
CA ARG A 772 -25.86 4.98 18.81
C ARG A 772 -27.29 4.92 19.34
N ARG A 773 -27.63 3.88 20.10
CA ARG A 773 -28.97 3.81 20.78
C ARG A 773 -29.15 4.90 21.82
N ALA A 774 -28.15 5.17 22.65
CA ALA A 774 -28.18 6.22 23.67
C ALA A 774 -28.16 7.63 23.06
N ALA A 775 -27.45 7.82 21.93
CA ALA A 775 -27.41 9.11 21.24
C ALA A 775 -28.75 9.48 20.60
N GLY A 776 -29.47 8.51 20.03
CA GLY A 776 -30.73 8.74 19.32
C GLY A 776 -30.52 9.18 17.86
N GLY A 777 -31.62 9.46 17.15
CA GLY A 777 -31.57 9.90 15.76
C GLY A 777 -31.06 11.34 15.61
N GLY A 778 -30.45 11.64 14.44
CA GLY A 778 -29.94 12.99 14.11
C GLY A 778 -28.56 13.34 14.68
N VAL A 779 -27.86 12.35 15.23
CA VAL A 779 -26.51 12.50 15.82
C VAL A 779 -25.55 11.50 15.18
N ASP A 780 -24.40 11.97 14.71
CA ASP A 780 -23.35 11.09 14.18
C ASP A 780 -22.47 10.56 15.31
N VAL A 781 -22.22 9.24 15.27
CA VAL A 781 -21.36 8.55 16.26
C VAL A 781 -20.23 7.87 15.54
N ARG A 782 -19.03 8.38 15.73
CA ARG A 782 -17.78 7.85 15.16
C ARG A 782 -16.92 7.27 16.27
N LEU A 783 -16.41 6.05 16.07
CA LEU A 783 -15.48 5.40 16.98
C LEU A 783 -14.11 5.27 16.34
N ARG A 784 -13.06 5.54 17.12
CA ARG A 784 -11.66 5.33 16.72
C ARG A 784 -11.42 3.90 16.22
N ALA A 785 -12.01 2.90 16.88
CA ALA A 785 -11.90 1.51 16.49
C ALA A 785 -12.50 1.24 15.10
N GLU A 786 -13.63 1.86 14.76
CA GLU A 786 -14.28 1.73 13.44
C GLU A 786 -13.46 2.43 12.34
N VAL A 787 -12.98 3.65 12.62
CA VAL A 787 -12.09 4.39 11.69
C VAL A 787 -10.81 3.61 11.45
N ARG A 788 -10.20 3.05 12.51
CA ARG A 788 -9.03 2.18 12.40
C ARG A 788 -9.28 0.97 11.51
N THR A 789 -10.42 0.28 11.68
CA THR A 789 -10.76 -0.89 10.85
C THR A 789 -10.98 -0.49 9.39
N ALA A 790 -11.53 0.68 9.12
CA ALA A 790 -11.67 1.21 7.77
C ALA A 790 -10.31 1.42 7.06
N TYR A 791 -9.25 1.77 7.81
CA TYR A 791 -7.89 1.85 7.26
C TYR A 791 -7.26 0.47 6.99
N VAL A 792 -7.71 -0.60 7.65
CA VAL A 792 -7.15 -1.96 7.50
C VAL A 792 -7.76 -2.72 6.32
N HIS A 793 -8.96 -2.37 5.87
CA HIS A 793 -9.70 -3.13 4.85
C HIS A 793 -9.23 -2.91 3.39
N SER A 794 -8.06 -2.30 3.17
CA SER A 794 -7.50 -2.20 1.83
C SER A 794 -6.88 -3.54 1.38
N PRO A 795 -7.31 -4.15 0.26
CA PRO A 795 -6.70 -5.37 -0.30
C PRO A 795 -5.22 -5.19 -0.62
N LEU A 796 -4.82 -3.98 -1.01
CA LEU A 796 -3.44 -3.62 -1.31
C LEU A 796 -2.54 -3.78 -0.07
N GLN A 797 -2.96 -3.22 1.05
CA GLN A 797 -2.20 -3.27 2.31
C GLN A 797 -2.17 -4.67 2.90
N SER A 798 -3.34 -5.32 3.00
CA SER A 798 -3.43 -6.70 3.52
C SER A 798 -2.68 -7.70 2.65
N GLY A 799 -2.68 -7.49 1.33
CA GLY A 799 -1.89 -8.27 0.37
C GLY A 799 -0.39 -8.10 0.58
N ALA A 800 0.08 -6.86 0.71
CA ALA A 800 1.48 -6.55 0.98
C ALA A 800 1.96 -7.14 2.32
N GLU A 801 1.17 -7.03 3.38
CA GLU A 801 1.46 -7.63 4.69
C GLU A 801 1.59 -9.16 4.60
N ARG A 802 0.68 -9.83 3.89
CA ARG A 802 0.73 -11.30 3.67
C ARG A 802 1.96 -11.71 2.87
N ILE A 803 2.27 -10.98 1.80
CA ILE A 803 3.46 -11.25 0.99
C ILE A 803 4.73 -11.03 1.79
N TYR A 804 4.77 -9.96 2.57
CA TYR A 804 5.92 -9.67 3.42
C TYR A 804 6.12 -10.77 4.48
N THR A 805 5.08 -11.17 5.19
CA THR A 805 5.16 -12.26 6.18
C THR A 805 5.55 -13.58 5.54
N ALA A 806 5.05 -13.89 4.35
CA ALA A 806 5.46 -15.08 3.59
C ALA A 806 6.94 -15.01 3.17
N ALA A 807 7.43 -13.85 2.74
CA ALA A 807 8.84 -13.65 2.38
C ALA A 807 9.77 -13.78 3.59
N VAL A 808 9.38 -13.25 4.75
CA VAL A 808 10.13 -13.41 6.02
C VAL A 808 10.15 -14.90 6.42
N ALA A 809 9.03 -15.59 6.35
CA ALA A 809 8.96 -17.03 6.65
C ALA A 809 9.82 -17.85 5.68
N ALA A 810 9.79 -17.56 4.39
CA ALA A 810 10.66 -18.18 3.38
C ALA A 810 12.14 -17.89 3.67
N GLY A 811 12.49 -16.64 3.98
CA GLY A 811 13.83 -16.23 4.37
C GLY A 811 14.34 -16.97 5.62
N ALA A 812 13.50 -17.12 6.62
CA ALA A 812 13.79 -17.91 7.83
C ALA A 812 14.02 -19.38 7.50
N GLY A 813 13.18 -19.99 6.66
CA GLY A 813 13.35 -21.35 6.15
C GLY A 813 14.67 -21.54 5.42
N TYR A 814 15.03 -20.62 4.51
CA TYR A 814 16.32 -20.64 3.84
C TYR A 814 17.50 -20.40 4.77
N ALA A 815 17.36 -19.55 5.80
CA ALA A 815 18.40 -19.35 6.80
C ALA A 815 18.67 -20.63 7.62
N VAL A 816 17.63 -21.35 8.01
CA VAL A 816 17.74 -22.68 8.64
C VAL A 816 18.42 -23.67 7.71
N LEU A 817 18.04 -23.70 6.44
CA LEU A 817 18.66 -24.57 5.43
C LEU A 817 20.14 -24.22 5.21
N ALA A 818 20.48 -22.91 5.18
CA ALA A 818 21.88 -22.46 5.12
C ALA A 818 22.68 -22.96 6.31
N LEU A 819 22.13 -22.91 7.51
CA LEU A 819 22.75 -23.42 8.73
C LEU A 819 22.95 -24.95 8.67
N LEU A 820 21.94 -25.68 8.21
CA LEU A 820 22.02 -27.13 8.03
C LEU A 820 23.10 -27.50 7.00
N LEU A 821 23.16 -26.80 5.87
CA LEU A 821 24.21 -27.01 4.85
C LEU A 821 25.61 -26.70 5.39
N ALA A 822 25.76 -25.66 6.20
CA ALA A 822 27.01 -25.34 6.86
C ALA A 822 27.49 -26.46 7.80
N LEU A 823 26.55 -27.02 8.56
CA LEU A 823 26.83 -28.14 9.47
C LEU A 823 27.17 -29.42 8.75
N VAL A 824 26.43 -29.75 7.68
CA VAL A 824 26.73 -30.91 6.81
C VAL A 824 28.09 -30.79 6.15
N ARG A 825 28.49 -29.59 5.76
CA ARG A 825 29.82 -29.31 5.21
C ARG A 825 30.93 -29.52 6.24
N ALA A 826 30.74 -29.12 7.47
CA ALA A 826 31.72 -29.26 8.54
C ALA A 826 31.78 -30.68 9.16
N ALA A 827 30.78 -31.54 8.84
CA ALA A 827 30.64 -32.86 9.46
C ALA A 827 31.86 -33.80 9.27
N PRO A 828 32.46 -33.93 8.06
CA PRO A 828 33.61 -34.82 7.84
C PRO A 828 34.85 -34.42 8.64
N GLU A 829 35.17 -33.13 8.72
CA GLU A 829 36.29 -32.59 9.44
C GLU A 829 36.10 -32.80 10.98
N ARG A 830 34.84 -32.59 11.42
CA ARG A 830 34.45 -32.78 12.82
C ARG A 830 34.48 -34.25 13.24
N SER A 831 34.04 -35.19 12.39
CA SER A 831 34.08 -36.64 12.69
C SER A 831 35.52 -37.15 12.78
N ALA A 832 36.38 -36.76 11.85
CA ALA A 832 37.81 -37.14 11.86
C ALA A 832 38.52 -36.62 13.15
N LEU A 833 38.21 -35.40 13.55
CA LEU A 833 38.79 -34.82 14.78
C LEU A 833 38.29 -35.51 16.03
N LEU A 834 36.96 -35.73 16.11
CA LEU A 834 36.37 -36.44 17.26
C LEU A 834 36.93 -37.87 17.37
N ALA A 835 37.18 -38.55 16.26
CA ALA A 835 37.83 -39.85 16.26
C ALA A 835 39.22 -39.78 16.85
N ARG A 836 40.04 -38.80 16.40
CA ARG A 836 41.42 -38.58 16.97
C ARG A 836 41.40 -38.19 18.46
N LEU A 837 40.47 -37.33 18.90
CA LEU A 837 40.35 -36.94 20.27
C LEU A 837 39.82 -38.08 21.18
N ARG A 838 38.98 -38.95 20.66
CA ARG A 838 38.49 -40.16 21.34
C ARG A 838 39.63 -41.16 21.60
N THR A 839 40.56 -41.29 20.65
CA THR A 839 41.74 -42.13 20.87
C THR A 839 42.68 -41.57 21.98
N MET A 840 42.60 -40.23 22.22
CA MET A 840 43.27 -39.55 23.32
C MET A 840 42.49 -39.53 24.64
N GLY A 841 41.35 -40.27 24.76
CA GLY A 841 40.57 -40.40 25.98
C GLY A 841 39.40 -39.44 26.15
N LEU A 842 38.98 -38.69 25.08
CA LEU A 842 37.82 -37.81 25.17
C LEU A 842 36.52 -38.62 25.30
N THR A 843 35.73 -38.33 26.35
CA THR A 843 34.43 -39.00 26.55
C THR A 843 33.37 -38.55 25.56
N ARG A 844 32.33 -39.36 25.34
CA ARG A 844 31.19 -39.02 24.44
C ARG A 844 30.46 -37.75 24.92
N ALA A 845 30.36 -37.51 26.21
CA ALA A 845 29.74 -36.32 26.79
C ALA A 845 30.58 -35.05 26.51
N GLN A 846 31.89 -35.16 26.67
CA GLN A 846 32.83 -34.06 26.37
C GLN A 846 32.83 -33.73 24.86
N GLY A 847 32.78 -34.75 23.98
CA GLY A 847 32.64 -34.53 22.54
C GLY A 847 31.36 -33.83 22.15
N ARG A 848 30.21 -34.13 22.77
CA ARG A 848 28.95 -33.40 22.56
C ARG A 848 29.04 -31.94 23.03
N ARG A 849 29.57 -31.70 24.22
CA ARG A 849 29.80 -30.33 24.75
C ARG A 849 30.74 -29.52 23.85
N LEU A 850 31.78 -30.13 23.28
CA LEU A 850 32.70 -29.51 22.38
C LEU A 850 31.97 -29.00 21.11
N LEU A 851 31.11 -29.81 20.51
CA LEU A 851 30.35 -29.44 19.30
C LEU A 851 29.37 -28.26 19.54
N VAL A 852 28.68 -28.30 20.69
CA VAL A 852 27.76 -27.22 21.07
C VAL A 852 28.53 -25.93 21.37
N LEU A 853 29.61 -26.00 22.15
CA LEU A 853 30.43 -24.81 22.45
C LEU A 853 31.19 -24.24 21.25
N GLU A 854 31.46 -25.04 20.21
CA GLU A 854 32.05 -24.55 18.95
C GLU A 854 31.03 -23.78 18.09
N SER A 855 29.74 -24.17 18.11
CA SER A 855 28.67 -23.55 17.32
C SER A 855 28.05 -22.31 18.01
N LEU A 856 28.03 -22.26 19.33
CA LEU A 856 27.40 -21.20 20.12
C LEU A 856 27.94 -19.79 19.83
N PRO A 857 29.28 -19.55 19.76
CA PRO A 857 29.82 -18.23 19.44
C PRO A 857 29.42 -17.73 18.05
N GLN A 858 29.28 -18.65 17.06
CA GLN A 858 28.85 -18.30 15.73
C GLN A 858 27.37 -17.91 15.69
N ALA A 859 26.53 -18.66 16.40
CA ALA A 859 25.11 -18.38 16.53
C ALA A 859 24.86 -17.04 17.26
N LEU A 860 25.59 -16.80 18.35
CA LEU A 860 25.51 -15.56 19.11
C LEU A 860 25.95 -14.37 18.26
N LEU A 861 27.03 -14.51 17.48
CA LEU A 861 27.51 -13.49 16.59
C LEU A 861 26.49 -13.17 15.47
N ALA A 862 25.88 -14.21 14.90
CA ALA A 862 24.84 -14.02 13.91
C ALA A 862 23.60 -13.31 14.48
N ALA A 863 23.18 -13.67 15.70
CA ALA A 863 22.05 -13.06 16.37
C ALA A 863 22.31 -11.59 16.73
N VAL A 864 23.42 -11.31 17.41
CA VAL A 864 23.81 -9.94 17.79
C VAL A 864 24.14 -9.11 16.54
N GLY A 865 24.90 -9.67 15.62
CA GLY A 865 25.24 -9.01 14.37
C GLY A 865 23.99 -8.70 13.53
N GLY A 866 23.02 -9.62 13.47
CA GLY A 866 21.75 -9.42 12.80
C GLY A 866 20.88 -8.34 13.43
N ALA A 867 20.78 -8.32 14.76
CA ALA A 867 20.09 -7.27 15.49
C ALA A 867 20.70 -5.88 15.25
N LEU A 868 22.03 -5.79 15.34
CA LEU A 868 22.76 -4.53 15.07
C LEU A 868 22.64 -4.10 13.61
N THR A 869 22.67 -5.03 12.68
CA THR A 869 22.54 -4.74 11.24
C THR A 869 21.11 -4.30 10.91
N GLY A 870 20.11 -4.95 11.49
CA GLY A 870 18.71 -4.56 11.37
C GLY A 870 18.46 -3.16 11.93
N TRP A 871 18.97 -2.88 13.12
CA TRP A 871 18.93 -1.55 13.73
C TRP A 871 19.61 -0.49 12.87
N ALA A 872 20.79 -0.78 12.33
CA ALA A 872 21.51 0.13 11.46
C ALA A 872 20.76 0.38 10.15
N ALA A 873 20.19 -0.65 9.55
CA ALA A 873 19.38 -0.51 8.32
C ALA A 873 18.15 0.39 8.55
N ILE A 874 17.43 0.18 9.68
CA ILE A 874 16.28 1.02 10.04
C ILE A 874 16.72 2.47 10.25
N ARG A 875 17.80 2.73 11.00
CA ARG A 875 18.31 4.07 11.23
C ARG A 875 18.80 4.78 9.97
N LEU A 876 19.33 4.04 9.02
CA LEU A 876 19.82 4.56 7.74
C LEU A 876 18.67 4.93 6.80
N LEU A 877 17.57 4.16 6.81
CA LEU A 877 16.44 4.32 5.91
C LEU A 877 15.30 5.17 6.49
N ALA A 878 15.26 5.34 7.83
CA ALA A 878 14.19 6.07 8.51
C ALA A 878 13.95 7.49 7.98
N PRO A 879 14.95 8.30 7.59
CA PRO A 879 14.69 9.65 7.07
C PRO A 879 14.00 9.71 5.70
N GLY A 880 14.08 8.63 4.90
CA GLY A 880 13.55 8.56 3.54
C GLY A 880 12.23 7.80 3.40
N LEU A 881 11.62 7.33 4.51
CA LEU A 881 10.39 6.55 4.48
C LEU A 881 9.29 7.26 5.28
N ASP A 882 8.32 7.80 4.58
CA ASP A 882 7.08 8.29 5.17
C ASP A 882 6.06 7.15 5.26
N LEU A 883 5.76 6.72 6.50
CA LEU A 883 4.79 5.67 6.74
C LEU A 883 3.34 6.15 6.69
N THR A 884 3.10 7.46 6.61
CA THR A 884 1.77 8.05 6.64
C THR A 884 0.96 7.65 5.41
N ALA A 885 1.56 7.75 4.22
CA ALA A 885 0.94 7.35 2.96
C ALA A 885 0.51 5.87 2.98
N ILE A 886 1.34 4.99 3.58
CA ILE A 886 1.04 3.56 3.72
C ILE A 886 -0.05 3.32 4.77
N ALA A 887 -0.07 4.11 5.85
CA ALA A 887 -0.97 3.88 6.97
C ALA A 887 -2.41 4.30 6.66
N VAL A 888 -2.60 5.41 5.93
CA VAL A 888 -3.90 6.08 5.77
C VAL A 888 -4.56 5.84 4.40
N ALA A 889 -3.94 5.01 3.55
CA ALA A 889 -4.52 4.56 2.28
C ALA A 889 -4.98 5.69 1.33
N GLY A 890 -4.12 6.71 1.11
CA GLY A 890 -4.38 7.81 0.16
C GLY A 890 -5.43 8.83 0.63
N ARG A 891 -5.86 8.76 1.90
CA ARG A 891 -6.67 9.82 2.52
C ARG A 891 -5.76 10.89 3.12
N PRO A 892 -6.18 12.17 3.12
CA PRO A 892 -5.42 13.21 3.82
C PRO A 892 -5.15 12.77 5.26
N ALA A 893 -3.87 12.71 5.65
CA ALA A 893 -3.50 12.33 7.00
C ALA A 893 -3.54 13.57 7.89
N PRO A 894 -4.42 13.62 8.89
CA PRO A 894 -4.38 14.71 9.84
C PRO A 894 -3.06 14.67 10.64
N GLY A 895 -2.29 15.74 10.58
CA GLY A 895 -1.26 16.05 11.56
C GLY A 895 0.08 15.31 11.48
N GLY A 896 0.82 15.45 10.38
CA GLY A 896 2.27 15.22 10.35
C GLY A 896 2.73 13.84 9.84
N THR A 897 4.02 13.75 9.48
CA THR A 897 4.66 12.55 8.92
C THR A 897 4.97 11.51 9.99
N ALA A 898 4.48 10.29 9.82
CA ALA A 898 4.83 9.15 10.67
C ALA A 898 6.21 8.59 10.27
N ARG A 899 7.20 8.81 11.12
CA ARG A 899 8.58 8.36 10.90
C ARG A 899 8.79 6.92 11.35
N LEU A 900 9.57 6.17 10.58
CA LEU A 900 9.99 4.83 10.93
C LEU A 900 10.80 4.84 12.26
N ARG A 901 10.32 4.10 13.27
CA ARG A 901 10.99 3.89 14.54
C ARG A 901 11.40 2.43 14.67
N THR A 902 12.51 2.19 15.40
CA THR A 902 12.95 0.83 15.70
C THR A 902 12.01 0.19 16.71
N ASP A 903 11.42 -0.95 16.35
CA ASP A 903 10.66 -1.77 17.27
C ASP A 903 11.56 -2.84 17.92
N ALA A 904 11.60 -2.87 19.24
CA ALA A 904 12.46 -3.78 20.00
C ALA A 904 12.09 -5.27 19.78
N LEU A 905 10.78 -5.57 19.67
CA LEU A 905 10.33 -6.94 19.45
C LEU A 905 10.73 -7.45 18.07
N SER A 906 10.61 -6.62 17.05
CA SER A 906 11.03 -6.94 15.67
C SER A 906 12.53 -7.19 15.51
N LEU A 907 13.37 -6.67 16.43
CA LEU A 907 14.79 -6.94 16.47
C LEU A 907 15.11 -8.20 17.30
N LEU A 908 14.50 -8.34 18.48
CA LEU A 908 14.84 -9.38 19.44
C LEU A 908 14.26 -10.75 19.07
N VAL A 909 13.00 -10.81 18.60
CA VAL A 909 12.34 -12.09 18.30
C VAL A 909 13.04 -12.88 17.19
N PRO A 910 13.37 -12.32 16.00
CA PRO A 910 14.11 -13.05 14.98
C PRO A 910 15.53 -13.44 15.43
N SER A 911 16.20 -12.59 16.19
CA SER A 911 17.55 -12.86 16.70
C SER A 911 17.56 -14.00 17.71
N LEU A 912 16.59 -14.04 18.61
CA LEU A 912 16.41 -15.13 19.57
C LEU A 912 16.02 -16.44 18.86
N ALA A 913 15.13 -16.35 17.85
CA ALA A 913 14.74 -17.51 17.07
C ALA A 913 15.93 -18.16 16.35
N VAL A 914 16.83 -17.35 15.76
CA VAL A 914 18.07 -17.86 15.14
C VAL A 914 18.95 -18.54 16.17
N LEU A 915 19.11 -17.97 17.37
CA LEU A 915 19.91 -18.56 18.45
C LEU A 915 19.34 -19.90 18.91
N VAL A 916 18.03 -19.98 19.08
CA VAL A 916 17.32 -21.22 19.47
C VAL A 916 17.47 -22.29 18.39
N VAL A 917 17.23 -21.93 17.12
CA VAL A 917 17.36 -22.86 15.98
C VAL A 917 18.80 -23.33 15.83
N ALA A 918 19.78 -22.42 15.87
CA ALA A 918 21.20 -22.79 15.76
C ALA A 918 21.64 -23.74 16.90
N THR A 919 21.21 -23.46 18.13
CA THR A 919 21.47 -24.32 19.28
C THR A 919 20.77 -25.68 19.15
N GLY A 920 19.51 -25.69 18.76
CA GLY A 920 18.73 -26.91 18.52
C GLY A 920 19.34 -27.80 17.46
N VAL A 921 19.77 -27.22 16.34
CA VAL A 921 20.44 -27.97 15.25
C VAL A 921 21.80 -28.52 15.71
N ALA A 922 22.58 -27.74 16.47
CA ALA A 922 23.84 -28.19 17.04
C ALA A 922 23.65 -29.37 18.04
N LEU A 923 22.61 -29.32 18.87
CA LEU A 923 22.24 -30.39 19.79
C LEU A 923 21.76 -31.65 19.04
N ALA A 924 20.94 -31.48 18.03
CA ALA A 924 20.45 -32.58 17.17
C ALA A 924 21.64 -33.27 16.47
N GLN A 925 22.59 -32.51 15.94
CA GLN A 925 23.79 -33.06 15.32
C GLN A 925 24.69 -33.78 16.35
N ALA A 926 24.87 -33.20 17.52
CA ALA A 926 25.64 -33.83 18.61
C ALA A 926 25.00 -35.15 19.08
N TRP A 927 23.67 -35.21 19.10
CA TRP A 927 22.93 -36.43 19.44
C TRP A 927 23.05 -37.51 18.34
N TRP A 928 22.91 -37.11 17.05
CA TRP A 928 23.02 -38.03 15.91
C TRP A 928 24.42 -38.62 15.77
N THR A 929 25.46 -37.79 15.89
CA THR A 929 26.87 -38.26 15.85
C THR A 929 27.23 -39.11 17.05
N GLY A 930 26.54 -38.93 18.18
CA GLY A 930 26.73 -39.79 19.39
C GLY A 930 26.14 -41.20 19.25
N ARG A 931 25.11 -41.40 18.42
CA ARG A 931 24.45 -42.71 18.16
C ARG A 931 25.17 -43.54 17.12
N ARG A 932 25.90 -42.96 16.15
CA ARG A 932 26.69 -43.72 15.17
C ARG A 932 27.96 -44.23 15.78
N GLY A 933 28.06 -45.57 15.94
CA GLY A 933 29.19 -46.23 16.59
C GLY A 933 30.50 -46.05 15.82
N SER A 934 31.59 -45.87 16.58
CA SER A 934 32.96 -45.53 16.10
C SER A 934 33.66 -46.64 15.27
N VAL A 935 33.12 -47.86 15.23
CA VAL A 935 33.79 -49.02 14.61
C VAL A 935 33.81 -49.00 13.07
N ARG A 936 32.81 -48.37 12.45
CA ARG A 936 32.79 -48.22 10.97
C ARG A 936 33.70 -47.10 10.44
N GLU A 937 34.03 -46.11 11.25
CA GLU A 937 34.84 -44.94 10.84
C GLU A 937 36.34 -45.23 10.92
N LEU A 938 36.79 -46.12 11.79
CA LEU A 938 38.19 -46.54 11.85
C LEU A 938 38.60 -47.43 10.67
N ARG A 939 37.64 -48.22 10.11
CA ARG A 939 37.92 -49.03 8.89
C ARG A 939 37.90 -48.23 7.58
N ALA A 940 37.30 -47.06 7.58
CA ALA A 940 37.29 -46.19 6.41
C ALA A 940 38.52 -45.28 6.31
N GLY A 941 39.30 -45.14 7.34
CA GLY A 941 40.52 -44.30 7.45
C GLY A 941 41.76 -44.95 6.84
N ASP A 942 41.79 -46.30 6.76
CA ASP A 942 42.98 -47.03 6.25
C ASP A 942 42.94 -47.24 4.74
N GLY A 943 41.92 -46.77 4.03
CA GLY A 943 41.73 -46.96 2.59
C GLY A 943 41.82 -45.67 1.74
N ARG A 944 42.52 -44.62 2.27
CA ARG A 944 42.75 -43.39 1.47
C ARG A 944 44.20 -43.00 1.41
#